data_5ae121c070a02f4dbf097d496e11767c
#
_entry.id   5ae121c070a02f4dbf097d496e11767c
#
_cell.length_a   1.000
_cell.length_b   1.000
_cell.length_c   1.000
_cell.angle_alpha   90.00
_cell.angle_beta   90.00
_cell.angle_gamma   90.00
#
_symmetry.space_group_name_H-M   'P 1'
#
loop_
_entity.id
_entity.type
_entity.pdbx_description
1 polymer ?
#
loop_
_entity_poly.entity_id
_entity_poly.type
_entity_poly.pdbx_seq_one_letter_code
_entity_poly.pdbx_strand_id
1 'polypeptide(L)'
;MKLIILIIAVFFITSINGQSVSNLPIWDKQQATLNGDWLLSKNGSKSAIYITQNNKLVFSNGLVSRTFSLAPNGATVGLELLTNDQSFLRSVRPEGEVEINGMRLNIGGLTGQPIQNYLLPEWLETMKSDPSAFQLVNYAMTEVKARFPWKKRKEWMSKELPWPLPGKELVFTYKLNAAAITLIAAKYLKNENLEYLKAISAEVHYELYDGMPVFSKWIRIVNQSAAEITINTFKSEILAATESESAVDTKKKWELPNITVESDYNFGGMTNESLYRSSIAWNIDTLYKTQVSYERTTPCLLEAYPKYGPDQKIQSGQSFESFRIWELIHSSWDREYKSLEHRRMLRALAPWTTENPILMHVSGSQDEPVKKAIDQCVEVGFEMVIMTFGSGFDVENETPQNLDRMKKLADYAHSKGIALGGYSLLASRQVGGGDDVVMPNGMSPTFGNSPCLESKWGINYFRQLYNFYEKTGLDILEHDGSYPGDICISKEHPGHRGLEDSQWNQFQRITNFYKWCREKGIYLNVPDYYFLSGSNKTGMGYRETNWSLPRAQQEIIERQNIYDGTWDKTPSMGWMFVPLVEYQGGGDQATIEPLKDHLPHYAQRLANLFGAGVQACYRGPQLYDVPETKAIVAKWVAFYKKHRQILDGDIIHIRRPDGRDYDAILHVDPAGTEKGLLMVYNPLDIAITRTISVPVYYTGIKGAVKVQEQEDQSKISTIRIISDGLSDKATLTINIPAKGFTYFILK
;
A
#
# COMPACT_ATOMS: atom_id res chain seq x y z
N MET A 1 -12.84 -21.27 -43.61
CA MET A 1 -11.91 -22.21 -42.99
C MET A 1 -11.06 -21.34 -42.03
N LYS A 2 -11.52 -21.23 -40.76
CA LYS A 2 -10.86 -20.42 -39.73
C LYS A 2 -9.96 -21.35 -38.91
N LEU A 3 -8.66 -21.08 -38.95
CA LEU A 3 -7.65 -21.79 -38.19
C LEU A 3 -7.66 -21.24 -36.74
N ILE A 4 -8.15 -22.03 -35.82
CA ILE A 4 -8.05 -21.73 -34.37
C ILE A 4 -6.70 -22.26 -33.93
N ILE A 5 -5.76 -21.34 -33.61
CA ILE A 5 -4.49 -21.70 -32.99
C ILE A 5 -4.74 -21.84 -31.50
N LEU A 6 -4.73 -23.08 -31.04
CA LEU A 6 -4.79 -23.45 -29.64
C LEU A 6 -3.36 -23.32 -29.06
N ILE A 7 -3.10 -22.28 -28.27
CA ILE A 7 -1.83 -22.14 -27.54
C ILE A 7 -1.95 -23.04 -26.31
N ILE A 8 -1.35 -24.23 -26.38
CA ILE A 8 -1.16 -25.10 -25.23
C ILE A 8 0.03 -24.56 -24.45
N ALA A 9 -0.25 -23.90 -23.33
CA ALA A 9 0.77 -23.54 -22.34
C ALA A 9 1.23 -24.84 -21.66
N VAL A 10 2.38 -25.36 -22.07
CA VAL A 10 3.05 -26.46 -21.39
C VAL A 10 3.69 -25.91 -20.13
N PHE A 11 3.03 -26.08 -18.99
CA PHE A 11 3.65 -25.87 -17.69
C PHE A 11 4.71 -26.98 -17.47
N PHE A 12 5.99 -26.63 -17.57
CA PHE A 12 7.06 -27.48 -17.05
C PHE A 12 6.91 -27.52 -15.52
N ILE A 13 6.38 -28.60 -14.99
CA ILE A 13 6.51 -28.96 -13.58
C ILE A 13 7.97 -29.36 -13.38
N THR A 14 8.83 -28.41 -13.05
CA THR A 14 10.13 -28.74 -12.47
C THR A 14 9.86 -29.29 -11.07
N SER A 15 10.08 -30.58 -10.87
CA SER A 15 10.12 -31.19 -9.55
C SER A 15 11.22 -30.47 -8.74
N ILE A 16 10.79 -29.59 -7.84
CA ILE A 16 11.70 -28.96 -6.88
C ILE A 16 12.02 -30.03 -5.85
N ASN A 17 13.21 -30.58 -5.90
CA ASN A 17 13.73 -31.42 -4.83
C ASN A 17 13.84 -30.54 -3.57
N GLY A 18 13.02 -30.81 -2.55
CA GLY A 18 13.14 -30.16 -1.24
C GLY A 18 14.58 -30.30 -0.74
N GLN A 19 15.19 -29.20 -0.30
CA GLN A 19 16.51 -29.28 0.34
C GLN A 19 16.37 -30.17 1.58
N SER A 20 17.25 -31.17 1.68
CA SER A 20 17.34 -32.00 2.88
C SER A 20 17.67 -31.13 4.09
N VAL A 21 16.96 -31.27 5.19
CA VAL A 21 17.22 -30.57 6.47
C VAL A 21 18.68 -30.65 6.89
N SER A 22 19.38 -31.72 6.54
CA SER A 22 20.79 -31.96 6.84
C SER A 22 21.77 -31.00 6.21
N ASN A 23 21.37 -30.20 5.22
CA ASN A 23 22.24 -29.28 4.46
C ASN A 23 22.00 -27.79 4.81
N LEU A 24 21.13 -27.49 5.76
CA LEU A 24 20.90 -26.11 6.18
C LEU A 24 21.97 -25.64 7.18
N PRO A 25 22.39 -24.37 7.14
CA PRO A 25 23.30 -23.82 8.13
C PRO A 25 22.64 -23.83 9.53
N ILE A 26 23.47 -24.09 10.54
CA ILE A 26 23.01 -24.05 11.94
C ILE A 26 22.69 -22.60 12.32
N TRP A 27 21.56 -22.40 13.00
CA TRP A 27 21.17 -21.10 13.50
C TRP A 27 22.06 -20.65 14.64
N ASP A 28 22.72 -19.51 14.46
CA ASP A 28 23.46 -18.78 15.48
C ASP A 28 22.94 -17.34 15.51
N LYS A 29 22.15 -17.00 16.53
CA LYS A 29 21.51 -15.69 16.68
C LYS A 29 22.54 -14.55 16.75
N GLN A 30 23.68 -14.76 17.45
CA GLN A 30 24.69 -13.72 17.62
C GLN A 30 25.40 -13.39 16.29
N GLN A 31 25.69 -14.41 15.48
CA GLN A 31 26.28 -14.21 14.16
C GLN A 31 25.30 -13.67 13.12
N ALA A 32 24.02 -14.02 13.24
CA ALA A 32 22.99 -13.64 12.27
C ALA A 32 22.46 -12.23 12.52
N THR A 33 22.48 -11.74 13.77
CA THR A 33 21.94 -10.40 14.09
C THR A 33 22.79 -9.30 13.48
N LEU A 34 22.13 -8.44 12.70
CA LEU A 34 22.78 -7.28 12.08
C LEU A 34 22.71 -6.07 12.99
N ASN A 35 23.85 -5.39 13.13
CA ASN A 35 23.95 -4.14 13.86
C ASN A 35 23.71 -2.96 12.94
N GLY A 36 22.99 -1.97 13.44
CA GLY A 36 22.74 -0.71 12.75
C GLY A 36 21.29 -0.50 12.33
N ASP A 37 20.96 0.74 12.10
CA ASP A 37 19.62 1.15 11.70
C ASP A 37 19.42 0.90 10.20
N TRP A 38 18.48 0.03 9.85
CA TRP A 38 18.14 -0.31 8.47
C TRP A 38 17.53 0.88 7.70
N LEU A 39 17.06 1.92 8.40
CA LEU A 39 16.59 3.15 7.80
C LEU A 39 17.75 4.04 7.30
N LEU A 40 18.93 3.95 7.88
CA LEU A 40 20.07 4.83 7.57
C LEU A 40 21.09 4.21 6.62
N SER A 41 21.23 2.90 6.66
CA SER A 41 22.28 2.20 5.90
C SER A 41 21.73 1.02 5.10
N LYS A 42 22.35 0.74 3.96
CA LYS A 42 22.21 -0.56 3.30
C LYS A 42 22.99 -1.57 4.15
N ASN A 43 22.29 -2.19 5.11
CA ASN A 43 22.85 -3.36 5.79
C ASN A 43 22.89 -4.54 4.81
N GLY A 44 23.82 -5.45 4.99
CA GLY A 44 23.98 -6.65 4.17
C GLY A 44 22.89 -7.72 4.41
N SER A 45 21.75 -7.32 4.97
CA SER A 45 20.62 -8.17 5.35
C SER A 45 20.14 -9.01 4.18
N LYS A 46 20.29 -10.34 4.30
CA LYS A 46 19.83 -11.31 3.31
C LYS A 46 18.94 -12.34 3.97
N SER A 47 17.80 -12.60 3.36
CA SER A 47 16.89 -13.64 3.82
C SER A 47 17.45 -15.03 3.56
N ALA A 48 17.43 -15.87 4.58
CA ALA A 48 17.92 -17.24 4.55
C ALA A 48 17.16 -18.12 5.53
N ILE A 49 17.28 -19.44 5.32
CA ILE A 49 16.73 -20.44 6.23
C ILE A 49 17.89 -21.14 6.95
N TYR A 50 17.70 -21.35 8.23
CA TYR A 50 18.61 -22.03 9.13
C TYR A 50 17.89 -23.18 9.83
N ILE A 51 18.67 -24.08 10.45
CA ILE A 51 18.17 -25.14 11.33
C ILE A 51 18.74 -24.97 12.72
N THR A 52 17.91 -25.11 13.74
CA THR A 52 18.39 -25.15 15.13
C THR A 52 18.90 -26.55 15.51
N GLN A 53 19.64 -26.66 16.60
CA GLN A 53 20.07 -27.97 17.15
C GLN A 53 18.88 -28.90 17.44
N ASN A 54 17.70 -28.33 17.73
CA ASN A 54 16.47 -29.08 18.03
C ASN A 54 15.56 -29.22 16.78
N ASN A 55 16.14 -29.18 15.58
CA ASN A 55 15.43 -29.39 14.29
C ASN A 55 14.24 -28.45 14.02
N LYS A 56 14.32 -27.20 14.48
CA LYS A 56 13.35 -26.15 14.10
C LYS A 56 13.92 -25.33 12.96
N LEU A 57 13.08 -24.94 12.00
CA LEU A 57 13.49 -24.03 10.94
C LEU A 57 13.43 -22.59 11.45
N VAL A 58 14.45 -21.79 11.12
CA VAL A 58 14.48 -20.35 11.37
C VAL A 58 14.59 -19.64 10.05
N PHE A 59 13.60 -18.85 9.70
CA PHE A 59 13.60 -17.99 8.54
C PHE A 59 13.95 -16.58 8.99
N SER A 60 15.14 -16.08 8.59
CA SER A 60 15.68 -14.82 9.09
C SER A 60 16.44 -14.06 8.01
N ASN A 61 16.46 -12.73 8.14
CA ASN A 61 17.33 -11.82 7.39
C ASN A 61 18.30 -11.04 8.28
N GLY A 62 18.45 -11.42 9.55
CA GLY A 62 19.31 -10.75 10.51
C GLY A 62 18.69 -9.52 11.19
N LEU A 63 17.53 -9.04 10.74
CA LEU A 63 16.73 -8.01 11.43
C LEU A 63 15.59 -8.64 12.21
N VAL A 64 14.94 -9.62 11.61
CA VAL A 64 13.79 -10.34 12.17
C VAL A 64 13.94 -11.83 11.90
N SER A 65 13.35 -12.67 12.75
CA SER A 65 13.27 -14.12 12.53
C SER A 65 11.88 -14.66 12.86
N ARG A 66 11.43 -15.66 12.07
CA ARG A 66 10.26 -16.49 12.37
C ARG A 66 10.72 -17.95 12.46
N THR A 67 10.42 -18.58 13.58
CA THR A 67 10.85 -19.94 13.89
C THR A 67 9.67 -20.90 13.74
N PHE A 68 9.90 -22.02 13.07
CA PHE A 68 8.87 -23.04 12.81
C PHE A 68 9.27 -24.38 13.42
N SER A 69 8.33 -25.02 14.09
CA SER A 69 8.38 -26.47 14.38
C SER A 69 8.00 -27.24 13.14
N LEU A 70 8.69 -28.34 12.87
CA LEU A 70 8.34 -29.26 11.77
C LEU A 70 7.59 -30.49 12.27
N ALA A 71 7.81 -30.87 13.53
CA ALA A 71 7.18 -32.01 14.19
C ALA A 71 6.66 -31.56 15.57
N PRO A 72 5.49 -32.11 16.01
CA PRO A 72 4.66 -33.13 15.37
C PRO A 72 3.82 -32.58 14.21
N ASN A 73 3.75 -31.25 14.01
CA ASN A 73 3.14 -30.59 12.84
C ASN A 73 3.84 -29.25 12.58
N GLY A 74 3.69 -28.71 11.35
CA GLY A 74 4.20 -27.39 10.98
C GLY A 74 3.49 -26.30 11.77
N ALA A 75 4.25 -25.47 12.51
CA ALA A 75 3.70 -24.38 13.30
C ALA A 75 4.73 -23.27 13.59
N THR A 76 4.30 -22.02 13.56
CA THR A 76 5.08 -20.89 14.07
C THR A 76 5.24 -21.02 15.58
N VAL A 77 6.49 -21.09 16.07
CA VAL A 77 6.85 -21.22 17.47
C VAL A 77 7.79 -20.11 17.98
N GLY A 78 8.07 -19.12 17.13
CA GLY A 78 8.82 -17.92 17.48
C GLY A 78 8.63 -16.84 16.42
N LEU A 79 8.59 -15.59 16.85
CA LEU A 79 8.65 -14.39 16.03
C LEU A 79 9.44 -13.34 16.82
N GLU A 80 10.63 -13.00 16.35
CA GLU A 80 11.56 -12.16 17.11
C GLU A 80 12.09 -11.02 16.25
N LEU A 81 12.18 -9.84 16.86
CA LEU A 81 12.97 -8.74 16.35
C LEU A 81 14.38 -8.86 16.94
N LEU A 82 15.37 -9.11 16.08
CA LEU A 82 16.72 -9.44 16.50
C LEU A 82 17.52 -8.22 16.99
N THR A 83 17.16 -7.02 16.50
CA THR A 83 17.88 -5.78 16.81
C THR A 83 17.72 -5.31 18.27
N ASN A 84 16.66 -5.75 18.96
CA ASN A 84 16.39 -5.41 20.36
C ASN A 84 16.00 -6.64 21.22
N ASP A 85 16.14 -7.85 20.67
CA ASP A 85 15.90 -9.12 21.35
C ASP A 85 14.44 -9.34 21.80
N GLN A 86 13.48 -8.67 21.16
CA GLN A 86 12.07 -8.72 21.52
C GLN A 86 11.33 -9.87 20.85
N SER A 87 10.60 -10.68 21.63
CA SER A 87 9.67 -11.70 21.13
C SER A 87 8.27 -11.12 20.91
N PHE A 88 7.66 -11.44 19.77
CA PHE A 88 6.31 -11.03 19.40
C PHE A 88 5.29 -12.17 19.41
N LEU A 89 5.72 -13.42 19.70
CA LEU A 89 4.83 -14.56 19.79
C LEU A 89 4.55 -14.93 21.24
N ARG A 90 3.28 -14.94 21.62
CA ARG A 90 2.79 -15.32 22.95
C ARG A 90 2.30 -16.76 23.00
N SER A 91 1.71 -17.25 21.92
CA SER A 91 1.05 -18.54 21.90
C SER A 91 1.03 -19.14 20.48
N VAL A 92 1.18 -20.45 20.41
CA VAL A 92 1.11 -21.20 19.15
C VAL A 92 -0.34 -21.29 18.69
N ARG A 93 -0.56 -21.03 17.40
CA ARG A 93 -1.86 -21.10 16.72
C ARG A 93 -1.72 -21.95 15.44
N PRO A 94 -2.84 -22.33 14.81
CA PRO A 94 -2.80 -22.85 13.43
C PRO A 94 -2.15 -21.84 12.51
N GLU A 95 -1.45 -22.32 11.47
CA GLU A 95 -0.86 -21.46 10.42
C GLU A 95 -1.92 -20.79 9.55
N GLY A 96 -3.11 -21.30 9.54
CA GLY A 96 -4.27 -20.77 8.88
C GLY A 96 -5.49 -21.62 9.13
N GLU A 97 -6.62 -21.18 8.60
CA GLU A 97 -7.90 -21.89 8.65
C GLU A 97 -8.58 -21.78 7.29
N VAL A 98 -9.24 -22.82 6.85
CA VAL A 98 -10.05 -22.80 5.63
C VAL A 98 -11.37 -23.54 5.86
N GLU A 99 -12.46 -23.01 5.34
CA GLU A 99 -13.75 -23.69 5.31
C GLU A 99 -14.01 -24.24 3.91
N ILE A 100 -14.05 -25.57 3.77
CA ILE A 100 -14.25 -26.30 2.52
C ILE A 100 -15.59 -27.02 2.59
N ASN A 101 -16.52 -26.70 1.69
CA ASN A 101 -17.85 -27.31 1.63
C ASN A 101 -18.57 -27.29 3.01
N GLY A 102 -18.46 -26.16 3.76
CA GLY A 102 -19.03 -25.98 5.07
C GLY A 102 -18.27 -26.67 6.22
N MET A 103 -17.09 -27.21 5.95
CA MET A 103 -16.24 -27.85 6.97
C MET A 103 -15.03 -26.95 7.27
N ARG A 104 -14.94 -26.43 8.48
CA ARG A 104 -13.85 -25.58 8.95
C ARG A 104 -12.68 -26.42 9.43
N LEU A 105 -11.51 -26.24 8.82
CA LEU A 105 -10.32 -27.05 8.94
C LEU A 105 -9.12 -26.17 9.26
N ASN A 106 -8.40 -26.49 10.33
CA ASN A 106 -7.13 -25.85 10.67
C ASN A 106 -6.00 -26.31 9.74
N ILE A 107 -5.04 -25.44 9.45
CA ILE A 107 -3.83 -25.77 8.71
C ILE A 107 -2.66 -25.71 9.69
N GLY A 108 -1.96 -26.82 9.89
CA GLY A 108 -0.83 -26.86 10.82
C GLY A 108 -1.20 -26.55 12.27
N GLY A 109 -0.24 -26.01 13.01
CA GLY A 109 -0.41 -25.61 14.40
C GLY A 109 -0.18 -26.74 15.40
N LEU A 110 -0.01 -26.34 16.66
CA LEU A 110 0.17 -27.25 17.81
C LEU A 110 -0.85 -26.92 18.90
N THR A 111 -1.20 -27.93 19.69
CA THR A 111 -2.11 -27.87 20.83
C THR A 111 -1.43 -28.35 22.12
N GLY A 112 -2.00 -28.00 23.29
CA GLY A 112 -1.49 -28.45 24.57
C GLY A 112 -0.51 -27.48 25.24
N GLN A 113 -0.43 -26.21 24.76
CA GLN A 113 0.27 -25.16 25.51
C GLN A 113 -0.41 -24.97 26.87
N PRO A 114 0.33 -25.07 27.98
CA PRO A 114 -0.26 -25.08 29.34
C PRO A 114 -1.03 -23.81 29.70
N ILE A 115 -0.46 -22.65 29.37
CA ILE A 115 -1.12 -21.33 29.51
C ILE A 115 -0.88 -20.50 28.24
N GLN A 116 -1.73 -19.53 28.00
CA GLN A 116 -1.69 -18.72 26.77
C GLN A 116 -1.04 -17.34 26.95
N ASN A 117 -0.44 -17.07 28.12
CA ASN A 117 0.12 -15.78 28.50
C ASN A 117 1.51 -15.55 27.90
N TYR A 118 2.29 -16.62 27.76
CA TYR A 118 3.64 -16.64 27.20
C TYR A 118 3.95 -18.06 26.71
N LEU A 119 5.00 -18.20 25.92
CA LEU A 119 5.45 -19.48 25.40
C LEU A 119 6.85 -19.82 25.92
N LEU A 120 6.99 -20.95 26.57
CA LEU A 120 8.30 -21.47 27.03
C LEU A 120 8.80 -22.53 26.02
N PRO A 121 10.12 -22.52 25.71
CA PRO A 121 10.71 -23.49 24.78
C PRO A 121 10.50 -24.96 25.17
N GLU A 122 10.56 -25.28 26.46
CA GLU A 122 10.37 -26.64 26.97
C GLU A 122 8.96 -27.19 26.79
N TRP A 123 7.94 -26.32 26.67
CA TRP A 123 6.56 -26.76 26.40
C TRP A 123 6.38 -27.33 25.01
N LEU A 124 7.18 -26.86 24.06
CA LEU A 124 7.10 -27.28 22.66
C LEU A 124 7.36 -28.80 22.50
N GLU A 125 8.13 -29.40 23.42
CA GLU A 125 8.45 -30.85 23.39
C GLU A 125 7.23 -31.71 23.74
N THR A 126 6.26 -31.17 24.48
CA THR A 126 5.06 -31.87 24.93
C THR A 126 3.80 -31.53 24.13
N MET A 127 3.86 -30.50 23.30
CA MET A 127 2.74 -30.11 22.45
C MET A 127 2.47 -31.14 21.35
N LYS A 128 1.23 -31.21 20.92
CA LYS A 128 0.73 -32.20 19.95
C LYS A 128 0.10 -31.52 18.76
N SER A 129 0.06 -32.24 17.63
CA SER A 129 -0.76 -31.80 16.50
C SER A 129 -2.26 -31.98 16.82
N ASP A 130 -3.11 -31.09 16.25
CA ASP A 130 -4.54 -31.38 16.11
C ASP A 130 -4.72 -32.50 15.08
N PRO A 131 -5.25 -33.70 15.48
CA PRO A 131 -5.36 -34.80 14.54
C PRO A 131 -6.39 -34.57 13.42
N SER A 132 -7.27 -33.59 13.56
CA SER A 132 -8.25 -33.21 12.54
C SER A 132 -7.76 -32.08 11.60
N ALA A 133 -6.62 -31.48 11.87
CA ALA A 133 -6.02 -30.44 11.03
C ALA A 133 -5.26 -31.01 9.82
N PHE A 134 -4.98 -30.17 8.85
CA PHE A 134 -3.99 -30.45 7.81
C PHE A 134 -2.61 -30.65 8.44
N GLN A 135 -1.91 -31.74 8.08
CA GLN A 135 -0.61 -32.12 8.61
C GLN A 135 0.50 -31.76 7.63
N LEU A 136 1.62 -31.25 8.11
CA LEU A 136 2.79 -30.90 7.31
C LEU A 136 3.35 -32.15 6.61
N VAL A 137 3.52 -32.06 5.29
CA VAL A 137 4.10 -33.14 4.49
C VAL A 137 5.38 -32.74 3.77
N ASN A 138 5.58 -31.45 3.51
CA ASN A 138 6.75 -30.94 2.80
C ASN A 138 6.97 -29.44 3.07
N TYR A 139 8.19 -28.96 2.84
CA TYR A 139 8.49 -27.53 2.69
C TYR A 139 9.50 -27.32 1.56
N ALA A 140 9.47 -26.11 0.99
CA ALA A 140 10.39 -25.70 -0.08
C ALA A 140 10.77 -24.23 0.07
N MET A 141 11.97 -23.86 -0.38
CA MET A 141 12.41 -22.48 -0.45
C MET A 141 12.65 -22.09 -1.90
N THR A 142 12.18 -20.90 -2.27
CA THR A 142 12.37 -20.31 -3.61
C THR A 142 12.74 -18.82 -3.49
N GLU A 143 13.00 -18.20 -4.63
CA GLU A 143 13.13 -16.74 -4.70
C GLU A 143 11.74 -16.10 -4.71
N VAL A 144 11.63 -14.87 -4.18
CA VAL A 144 10.41 -14.06 -4.28
C VAL A 144 10.07 -13.81 -5.74
N LYS A 145 8.81 -13.98 -6.09
CA LYS A 145 8.29 -13.75 -7.45
C LYS A 145 7.48 -12.46 -7.52
N ALA A 146 7.52 -11.81 -8.67
CA ALA A 146 6.66 -10.67 -8.92
C ALA A 146 5.18 -11.07 -8.83
N ARG A 147 4.39 -10.37 -8.02
CA ARG A 147 2.94 -10.60 -7.88
C ARG A 147 2.18 -10.37 -9.19
N PHE A 148 2.68 -9.44 -10.00
CA PHE A 148 2.18 -9.12 -11.34
C PHE A 148 3.28 -8.38 -12.14
N PRO A 149 3.19 -8.33 -13.49
CA PRO A 149 4.14 -7.59 -14.31
C PRO A 149 4.04 -6.07 -14.07
N TRP A 150 5.17 -5.39 -14.14
CA TRP A 150 5.25 -3.92 -14.09
C TRP A 150 6.13 -3.38 -15.21
N LYS A 151 5.52 -2.61 -16.12
CA LYS A 151 6.23 -1.83 -17.13
C LYS A 151 6.61 -0.48 -16.52
N LYS A 152 7.88 -0.34 -16.14
CA LYS A 152 8.42 0.85 -15.46
C LYS A 152 8.40 2.08 -16.38
N ARG A 153 7.91 3.20 -15.86
CA ARG A 153 7.99 4.53 -16.49
C ARG A 153 9.17 5.29 -15.86
N LYS A 154 10.40 4.93 -16.30
CA LYS A 154 11.65 5.45 -15.70
C LYS A 154 11.78 6.96 -15.80
N GLU A 155 11.18 7.59 -16.80
CA GLU A 155 11.14 9.04 -17.01
C GLU A 155 10.48 9.81 -15.87
N TRP A 156 9.66 9.14 -15.06
CA TRP A 156 8.94 9.72 -13.92
C TRP A 156 9.55 9.34 -12.56
N MET A 157 10.61 8.54 -12.55
CA MET A 157 11.22 8.03 -11.34
C MET A 157 12.53 8.75 -11.04
N SER A 158 12.74 9.11 -9.78
CA SER A 158 14.02 9.67 -9.31
C SER A 158 15.14 8.63 -9.24
N LYS A 159 14.80 7.36 -9.00
CA LYS A 159 15.71 6.22 -9.02
C LYS A 159 14.99 4.91 -9.34
N GLU A 160 15.70 3.97 -9.96
CA GLU A 160 15.15 2.66 -10.25
C GLU A 160 15.11 1.78 -9.00
N LEU A 161 13.93 1.16 -8.76
CA LEU A 161 13.71 0.21 -7.68
C LEU A 161 13.57 -1.21 -8.23
N PRO A 162 13.98 -2.23 -7.45
CA PRO A 162 13.85 -3.62 -7.86
C PRO A 162 12.39 -4.08 -7.89
N TRP A 163 12.07 -4.96 -8.83
CA TRP A 163 10.82 -5.70 -8.88
C TRP A 163 11.04 -7.04 -9.59
N PRO A 164 10.75 -8.19 -8.96
CA PRO A 164 10.25 -8.31 -7.59
C PRO A 164 11.24 -7.78 -6.54
N LEU A 165 10.74 -7.54 -5.32
CA LEU A 165 11.59 -7.18 -4.19
C LEU A 165 12.50 -8.36 -3.85
N PRO A 166 13.82 -8.14 -3.66
CA PRO A 166 14.74 -9.21 -3.30
C PRO A 166 14.36 -9.86 -1.97
N GLY A 167 14.43 -11.18 -1.91
CA GLY A 167 14.08 -11.95 -0.73
C GLY A 167 13.94 -13.44 -1.04
N LYS A 168 13.47 -14.19 -0.07
CA LYS A 168 13.18 -15.63 -0.19
C LYS A 168 11.73 -15.91 0.13
N GLU A 169 11.20 -16.96 -0.49
CA GLU A 169 9.89 -17.53 -0.21
C GLU A 169 10.07 -18.91 0.42
N LEU A 170 9.40 -19.15 1.54
CA LEU A 170 9.29 -20.45 2.21
C LEU A 170 7.84 -20.94 2.10
N VAL A 171 7.65 -22.12 1.53
CA VAL A 171 6.34 -22.72 1.33
C VAL A 171 6.25 -23.99 2.14
N PHE A 172 5.24 -24.10 3.00
CA PHE A 172 4.88 -25.33 3.70
C PHE A 172 3.66 -25.96 3.03
N THR A 173 3.74 -27.25 2.72
CA THR A 173 2.63 -28.03 2.13
C THR A 173 2.05 -28.96 3.16
N TYR A 174 0.73 -28.88 3.34
CA TYR A 174 -0.04 -29.66 4.30
C TYR A 174 -1.09 -30.51 3.60
N LYS A 175 -1.39 -31.71 4.14
CA LYS A 175 -2.43 -32.63 3.64
C LYS A 175 -3.22 -33.25 4.78
N LEU A 176 -4.44 -33.67 4.49
CA LEU A 176 -5.25 -34.49 5.39
C LEU A 176 -4.95 -35.97 5.20
N ASN A 177 -4.73 -36.68 6.30
CA ASN A 177 -4.59 -38.14 6.28
C ASN A 177 -5.94 -38.84 6.55
N ALA A 178 -5.98 -40.15 6.42
CA ALA A 178 -7.21 -40.93 6.61
C ALA A 178 -7.83 -40.81 8.01
N ALA A 179 -7.00 -40.71 9.04
CA ALA A 179 -7.47 -40.55 10.43
C ALA A 179 -8.13 -39.16 10.61
N ALA A 180 -7.53 -38.09 10.06
CA ALA A 180 -8.12 -36.75 10.08
C ALA A 180 -9.49 -36.75 9.39
N ILE A 181 -9.61 -37.38 8.23
CA ILE A 181 -10.88 -37.43 7.49
C ILE A 181 -11.97 -38.16 8.28
N THR A 182 -11.63 -39.24 8.97
CA THR A 182 -12.58 -39.93 9.84
C THR A 182 -13.07 -39.04 10.98
N LEU A 183 -12.18 -38.27 11.62
CA LEU A 183 -12.54 -37.33 12.67
C LEU A 183 -13.40 -36.18 12.13
N ILE A 184 -13.09 -35.64 10.95
CA ILE A 184 -13.85 -34.59 10.27
C ILE A 184 -15.27 -35.11 9.96
N ALA A 185 -15.39 -36.33 9.38
CA ALA A 185 -16.68 -36.91 9.09
C ALA A 185 -17.54 -37.06 10.34
N ALA A 186 -16.95 -37.50 11.45
CA ALA A 186 -17.66 -37.62 12.73
C ALA A 186 -18.06 -36.26 13.28
N LYS A 187 -17.16 -35.26 13.26
CA LYS A 187 -17.40 -33.89 13.76
C LYS A 187 -18.56 -33.19 13.03
N TYR A 188 -18.63 -33.35 11.71
CA TYR A 188 -19.63 -32.67 10.88
C TYR A 188 -20.85 -33.55 10.54
N LEU A 189 -20.96 -34.75 11.14
CA LEU A 189 -22.04 -35.71 10.91
C LEU A 189 -22.29 -35.98 9.40
N LYS A 190 -21.19 -36.02 8.64
CA LYS A 190 -21.26 -36.25 7.20
C LYS A 190 -21.35 -37.75 6.92
N ASN A 191 -22.46 -38.14 6.28
CA ASN A 191 -22.66 -39.52 5.76
C ASN A 191 -22.04 -39.68 4.36
N GLU A 192 -21.51 -38.62 3.77
CA GLU A 192 -20.91 -38.60 2.45
C GLU A 192 -19.47 -39.13 2.49
N ASN A 193 -19.01 -39.64 1.37
CA ASN A 193 -17.62 -40.04 1.24
C ASN A 193 -16.70 -38.80 1.11
N LEU A 194 -15.92 -38.52 2.16
CA LEU A 194 -14.98 -37.39 2.21
C LEU A 194 -13.57 -37.73 1.69
N GLU A 195 -13.38 -38.89 1.05
CA GLU A 195 -12.07 -39.35 0.53
C GLU A 195 -11.42 -38.35 -0.45
N TYR A 196 -12.24 -37.52 -1.13
CA TYR A 196 -11.73 -36.45 -2.00
C TYR A 196 -10.82 -35.47 -1.25
N LEU A 197 -10.98 -35.28 0.06
CA LEU A 197 -10.15 -34.40 0.88
C LEU A 197 -8.67 -34.83 0.92
N LYS A 198 -8.35 -36.12 0.68
CA LYS A 198 -6.96 -36.59 0.57
C LYS A 198 -6.20 -35.98 -0.59
N ALA A 199 -6.92 -35.61 -1.65
CA ALA A 199 -6.35 -35.02 -2.85
C ALA A 199 -6.35 -33.46 -2.81
N ILE A 200 -6.70 -32.86 -1.66
CA ILE A 200 -6.59 -31.43 -1.40
C ILE A 200 -5.33 -31.17 -0.60
N SER A 201 -4.54 -30.20 -1.03
CA SER A 201 -3.41 -29.68 -0.26
C SER A 201 -3.63 -28.21 0.10
N ALA A 202 -3.18 -27.84 1.29
CA ALA A 202 -3.06 -26.47 1.73
C ALA A 202 -1.57 -26.08 1.72
N GLU A 203 -1.25 -25.00 1.05
CA GLU A 203 0.08 -24.41 1.03
C GLU A 203 0.05 -23.12 1.85
N VAL A 204 1.00 -22.96 2.77
CA VAL A 204 1.20 -21.73 3.53
C VAL A 204 2.52 -21.13 3.05
N HIS A 205 2.42 -19.93 2.53
CA HIS A 205 3.53 -19.20 1.93
C HIS A 205 3.99 -18.10 2.86
N TYR A 206 5.30 -17.97 3.00
CA TYR A 206 5.97 -16.88 3.70
C TYR A 206 7.02 -16.28 2.80
N GLU A 207 7.01 -14.95 2.64
CA GLU A 207 8.15 -14.23 2.06
C GLU A 207 8.84 -13.43 3.16
N LEU A 208 10.16 -13.35 3.10
CA LEU A 208 10.99 -12.47 3.91
C LEU A 208 11.90 -11.68 2.97
N TYR A 209 11.87 -10.37 3.10
CA TYR A 209 12.58 -9.49 2.19
C TYR A 209 13.96 -9.08 2.71
N ASP A 210 14.90 -8.93 1.78
CA ASP A 210 16.24 -8.43 2.10
C ASP A 210 16.17 -6.99 2.59
N GLY A 211 16.86 -6.68 3.68
CA GLY A 211 17.02 -5.33 4.17
C GLY A 211 15.85 -4.72 4.95
N MET A 212 14.78 -5.49 5.22
CA MET A 212 13.59 -5.00 5.95
C MET A 212 13.06 -6.02 6.94
N PRO A 213 12.58 -5.62 8.13
CA PRO A 213 11.97 -6.52 9.11
C PRO A 213 10.49 -6.81 8.75
N VAL A 214 10.24 -7.35 7.54
CA VAL A 214 8.90 -7.55 6.98
C VAL A 214 8.72 -8.98 6.51
N PHE A 215 7.72 -9.67 7.07
CA PHE A 215 7.20 -10.92 6.53
C PHE A 215 5.96 -10.68 5.68
N SER A 216 5.79 -11.45 4.61
CA SER A 216 4.52 -11.60 3.93
C SER A 216 3.97 -13.00 4.14
N LYS A 217 2.64 -13.15 4.18
CA LYS A 217 1.98 -14.45 4.34
C LYS A 217 0.69 -14.52 3.54
N TRP A 218 0.42 -15.71 2.96
CA TRP A 218 -0.86 -16.07 2.34
C TRP A 218 -1.01 -17.59 2.32
N ILE A 219 -2.21 -18.06 1.98
CA ILE A 219 -2.50 -19.49 1.80
C ILE A 219 -2.97 -19.78 0.38
N ARG A 220 -2.68 -20.99 -0.08
CA ARG A 220 -3.16 -21.52 -1.35
C ARG A 220 -3.75 -22.88 -1.14
N ILE A 221 -4.98 -23.12 -1.61
CA ILE A 221 -5.66 -24.39 -1.56
C ILE A 221 -5.66 -24.99 -2.95
N VAL A 222 -5.09 -26.18 -3.11
CA VAL A 222 -4.97 -26.87 -4.40
C VAL A 222 -5.90 -28.05 -4.42
N ASN A 223 -6.84 -28.07 -5.37
CA ASN A 223 -7.79 -29.17 -5.55
C ASN A 223 -7.31 -30.12 -6.65
N GLN A 224 -6.70 -31.23 -6.26
CA GLN A 224 -6.34 -32.34 -7.17
C GLN A 224 -7.35 -33.47 -7.12
N SER A 225 -8.48 -33.30 -6.45
CA SER A 225 -9.55 -34.28 -6.43
C SER A 225 -10.37 -34.25 -7.73
N ALA A 226 -11.19 -35.28 -7.96
CA ALA A 226 -12.14 -35.29 -9.08
C ALA A 226 -13.40 -34.43 -8.82
N ALA A 227 -13.60 -33.93 -7.59
CA ALA A 227 -14.78 -33.19 -7.20
C ALA A 227 -14.53 -31.67 -7.27
N GLU A 228 -15.58 -30.89 -7.62
CA GLU A 228 -15.61 -29.46 -7.34
C GLU A 228 -15.68 -29.25 -5.82
N ILE A 229 -14.92 -28.30 -5.29
CA ILE A 229 -15.00 -27.87 -3.90
C ILE A 229 -15.35 -26.38 -3.82
N THR A 230 -15.96 -25.97 -2.71
CA THR A 230 -16.20 -24.56 -2.44
C THR A 230 -15.34 -24.13 -1.26
N ILE A 231 -14.55 -23.08 -1.45
CA ILE A 231 -13.85 -22.37 -0.38
C ILE A 231 -14.81 -21.31 0.15
N ASN A 232 -15.48 -21.60 1.26
CA ASN A 232 -16.51 -20.72 1.83
C ASN A 232 -15.87 -19.51 2.53
N THR A 233 -14.87 -19.76 3.38
CA THR A 233 -14.09 -18.71 4.05
C THR A 233 -12.69 -19.19 4.38
N PHE A 234 -11.80 -18.28 4.80
CA PHE A 234 -10.44 -18.61 5.23
C PHE A 234 -9.92 -17.60 6.25
N LYS A 235 -8.88 -18.01 6.99
CA LYS A 235 -7.96 -17.13 7.70
C LYS A 235 -6.54 -17.41 7.21
N SER A 236 -5.90 -16.41 6.60
CA SER A 236 -4.51 -16.56 6.09
C SER A 236 -3.46 -16.26 7.16
N GLU A 237 -3.81 -15.56 8.24
CA GLU A 237 -2.99 -15.41 9.44
C GLU A 237 -3.82 -15.58 10.70
N ILE A 238 -3.21 -16.23 11.71
CA ILE A 238 -3.72 -16.33 13.08
C ILE A 238 -2.50 -16.22 13.99
N LEU A 239 -2.17 -15.00 14.42
CA LEU A 239 -0.98 -14.74 15.26
C LEU A 239 -1.41 -14.26 16.65
N ALA A 240 -1.16 -15.08 17.68
CA ALA A 240 -1.30 -14.66 19.07
C ALA A 240 -0.05 -13.86 19.48
N ALA A 241 -0.11 -12.55 19.25
CA ALA A 241 1.01 -11.65 19.51
C ALA A 241 1.17 -11.35 21.01
N THR A 242 2.39 -11.00 21.39
CA THR A 242 2.68 -10.44 22.71
C THR A 242 2.01 -9.07 22.81
N GLU A 243 1.24 -8.87 23.86
CA GLU A 243 0.56 -7.59 24.11
C GLU A 243 1.57 -6.48 24.44
N SER A 244 1.28 -5.27 23.96
CA SER A 244 2.11 -4.09 24.25
C SER A 244 1.86 -3.55 25.65
N GLU A 245 0.62 -3.68 26.11
CA GLU A 245 0.21 -3.26 27.44
C GLU A 245 -0.87 -4.19 27.99
N SER A 246 -0.91 -4.28 29.30
CA SER A 246 -1.92 -5.01 30.05
C SER A 246 -2.51 -4.11 31.13
N ALA A 247 -3.81 -4.13 31.32
CA ALA A 247 -4.50 -3.40 32.36
C ALA A 247 -5.45 -4.31 33.12
N VAL A 248 -5.67 -4.02 34.39
CA VAL A 248 -6.66 -4.70 35.22
C VAL A 248 -8.06 -4.30 34.75
N ASP A 249 -8.26 -3.01 34.49
CA ASP A 249 -9.54 -2.48 34.01
C ASP A 249 -9.54 -2.34 32.49
N THR A 250 -10.72 -2.55 31.88
CA THR A 250 -10.93 -2.38 30.46
C THR A 250 -10.71 -0.94 30.03
N LYS A 251 -9.87 -0.73 29.01
CA LYS A 251 -9.63 0.58 28.38
C LYS A 251 -10.58 0.82 27.22
N LYS A 252 -10.84 2.10 26.93
CA LYS A 252 -11.58 2.51 25.71
C LYS A 252 -10.74 2.33 24.44
N LYS A 253 -9.42 2.48 24.56
CA LYS A 253 -8.45 2.32 23.45
C LYS A 253 -7.20 1.62 23.97
N TRP A 254 -6.86 0.53 23.32
CA TRP A 254 -5.67 -0.28 23.61
C TRP A 254 -4.53 0.10 22.68
N GLU A 255 -3.31 0.07 23.21
CA GLU A 255 -2.10 0.06 22.39
C GLU A 255 -1.95 -1.35 21.79
N LEU A 256 -2.01 -1.43 20.44
CA LEU A 256 -1.86 -2.71 19.75
C LEU A 256 -0.40 -3.18 19.79
N PRO A 257 -0.14 -4.49 19.60
CA PRO A 257 1.23 -4.99 19.42
C PRO A 257 1.99 -4.18 18.37
N ASN A 258 3.29 -3.96 18.58
CA ASN A 258 4.12 -3.07 17.76
C ASN A 258 4.43 -3.66 16.37
N ILE A 259 3.37 -4.02 15.65
CA ILE A 259 3.37 -4.61 14.32
C ILE A 259 2.43 -3.79 13.45
N THR A 260 2.93 -3.24 12.34
CA THR A 260 2.07 -2.70 11.28
C THR A 260 1.75 -3.79 10.28
N VAL A 261 0.46 -3.96 9.99
CA VAL A 261 -0.01 -4.95 9.01
C VAL A 261 -0.57 -4.23 7.80
N GLU A 262 -0.21 -4.70 6.61
CA GLU A 262 -0.79 -4.30 5.33
C GLU A 262 -1.40 -5.50 4.61
N SER A 263 -2.33 -5.23 3.68
CA SER A 263 -2.97 -6.26 2.87
C SER A 263 -3.27 -5.73 1.47
N ASP A 264 -3.15 -6.59 0.46
CA ASP A 264 -3.63 -6.27 -0.89
C ASP A 264 -5.12 -6.51 -1.10
N TYR A 265 -5.86 -6.85 -0.02
CA TYR A 265 -7.33 -6.86 0.02
C TYR A 265 -7.81 -5.70 0.89
N ASN A 266 -7.82 -4.51 0.30
CA ASN A 266 -8.18 -3.26 0.97
C ASN A 266 -9.01 -2.38 0.02
N PHE A 267 -10.07 -1.76 0.55
CA PHE A 267 -11.00 -0.92 -0.20
C PHE A 267 -11.70 0.10 0.71
N GLY A 268 -12.28 1.12 0.09
CA GLY A 268 -13.16 2.08 0.77
C GLY A 268 -12.45 3.00 1.76
N GLY A 269 -11.25 3.48 1.44
CA GLY A 269 -10.53 4.46 2.24
C GLY A 269 -9.22 4.91 1.62
N MET A 270 -8.63 5.97 2.17
CA MET A 270 -7.40 6.60 1.70
C MET A 270 -6.21 6.35 2.64
N THR A 271 -6.38 5.57 3.70
CA THR A 271 -5.39 5.20 4.69
C THR A 271 -5.47 3.71 5.00
N ASN A 272 -4.48 3.17 5.70
CA ASN A 272 -4.46 1.77 6.11
C ASN A 272 -5.57 1.39 7.12
N GLU A 273 -6.24 2.36 7.74
CA GLU A 273 -7.37 2.08 8.64
C GLU A 273 -8.52 1.32 7.96
N SER A 274 -8.67 1.44 6.63
CA SER A 274 -9.65 0.67 5.87
C SER A 274 -9.42 -0.83 5.92
N LEU A 275 -8.18 -1.30 6.19
CA LEU A 275 -7.85 -2.71 6.40
C LEU A 275 -8.64 -3.36 7.53
N TYR A 276 -8.90 -2.62 8.62
CA TYR A 276 -9.67 -3.12 9.77
C TYR A 276 -11.15 -3.37 9.44
N ARG A 277 -11.62 -2.87 8.30
CA ARG A 277 -12.97 -3.11 7.79
C ARG A 277 -13.01 -4.18 6.72
N SER A 278 -11.89 -4.45 6.05
CA SER A 278 -11.82 -5.32 4.87
C SER A 278 -11.19 -6.69 5.16
N SER A 279 -10.03 -6.74 5.80
CA SER A 279 -9.22 -7.96 5.82
C SER A 279 -8.46 -8.25 7.11
N ILE A 280 -8.24 -7.26 7.98
CA ILE A 280 -7.40 -7.40 9.17
C ILE A 280 -8.25 -7.15 10.43
N ALA A 281 -8.09 -8.02 11.42
CA ALA A 281 -8.69 -7.86 12.73
C ALA A 281 -7.65 -8.08 13.84
N TRP A 282 -7.59 -7.16 14.79
CA TRP A 282 -6.98 -7.38 16.10
C TRP A 282 -8.09 -7.74 17.07
N ASN A 283 -8.16 -9.01 17.43
CA ASN A 283 -9.21 -9.55 18.25
C ASN A 283 -8.75 -9.81 19.69
N ILE A 284 -9.70 -9.89 20.61
CA ILE A 284 -9.50 -10.44 21.93
C ILE A 284 -9.25 -11.95 21.77
N ASP A 285 -8.20 -12.45 22.40
CA ASP A 285 -7.91 -13.89 22.38
C ASP A 285 -8.69 -14.59 23.50
N THR A 286 -9.75 -15.29 23.14
CA THR A 286 -10.64 -15.98 24.09
C THR A 286 -9.93 -17.13 24.86
N LEU A 287 -8.78 -17.58 24.38
CA LEU A 287 -7.95 -18.56 25.07
C LEU A 287 -7.00 -17.92 26.10
N TYR A 288 -6.82 -16.60 26.06
CA TYR A 288 -5.97 -15.86 26.97
C TYR A 288 -6.73 -15.54 28.25
N LYS A 289 -6.68 -16.47 29.22
CA LYS A 289 -7.37 -16.38 30.50
C LYS A 289 -6.42 -16.38 31.68
N THR A 290 -6.85 -15.77 32.77
CA THR A 290 -6.18 -15.90 34.06
C THR A 290 -6.58 -17.20 34.76
N GLN A 291 -5.93 -17.56 35.87
CA GLN A 291 -6.24 -18.76 36.66
C GLN A 291 -7.69 -18.78 37.18
N VAL A 292 -8.30 -17.62 37.43
CA VAL A 292 -9.70 -17.50 37.88
C VAL A 292 -10.69 -17.34 36.71
N SER A 293 -10.29 -17.73 35.52
CA SER A 293 -11.11 -17.67 34.29
C SER A 293 -11.52 -16.26 33.82
N TYR A 294 -10.87 -15.22 34.32
CA TYR A 294 -11.02 -13.89 33.72
C TYR A 294 -10.39 -13.85 32.34
N GLU A 295 -11.17 -13.47 31.35
CA GLU A 295 -10.65 -13.23 29.99
C GLU A 295 -9.85 -11.94 29.97
N ARG A 296 -8.70 -11.98 29.27
CA ARG A 296 -7.97 -10.76 28.93
C ARG A 296 -8.69 -10.07 27.80
N THR A 297 -8.88 -8.78 27.91
CA THR A 297 -9.62 -7.98 26.92
C THR A 297 -8.69 -7.21 25.96
N THR A 298 -7.36 -7.34 26.12
CA THR A 298 -6.37 -6.75 25.23
C THR A 298 -6.47 -7.38 23.83
N PRO A 299 -6.65 -6.60 22.76
CA PRO A 299 -6.73 -7.11 21.39
C PRO A 299 -5.34 -7.45 20.86
N CYS A 300 -4.87 -8.66 21.15
CA CYS A 300 -3.54 -9.15 20.78
C CYS A 300 -3.55 -10.43 19.92
N LEU A 301 -4.70 -10.81 19.37
CA LEU A 301 -4.85 -11.85 18.37
C LEU A 301 -5.03 -11.21 17.01
N LEU A 302 -3.99 -11.26 16.17
CA LEU A 302 -4.08 -10.84 14.77
C LEU A 302 -4.74 -11.94 13.94
N GLU A 303 -5.78 -11.61 13.23
CA GLU A 303 -6.41 -12.49 12.25
C GLU A 303 -6.58 -11.78 10.90
N ALA A 304 -6.31 -12.49 9.80
CA ALA A 304 -6.44 -11.98 8.44
C ALA A 304 -7.46 -12.83 7.67
N TYR A 305 -8.62 -12.25 7.37
CA TYR A 305 -9.73 -12.91 6.67
C TYR A 305 -10.64 -11.89 5.99
N PRO A 306 -11.34 -12.24 4.89
CA PRO A 306 -12.34 -11.38 4.29
C PRO A 306 -13.59 -11.34 5.19
N LYS A 307 -14.18 -10.16 5.34
CA LYS A 307 -15.42 -10.01 6.14
C LYS A 307 -16.59 -10.83 5.56
N TYR A 308 -16.66 -10.95 4.24
CA TYR A 308 -17.63 -11.74 3.51
C TYR A 308 -16.89 -12.62 2.49
N GLY A 309 -17.28 -13.88 2.39
CA GLY A 309 -16.75 -14.81 1.41
C GLY A 309 -15.38 -15.43 1.72
N PRO A 310 -14.68 -15.84 0.69
CA PRO A 310 -14.84 -15.57 -0.75
C PRO A 310 -15.91 -16.42 -1.46
N ASP A 311 -16.34 -17.51 -0.90
CA ASP A 311 -17.30 -18.50 -1.44
C ASP A 311 -16.98 -18.92 -2.89
N GLN A 312 -15.72 -19.30 -3.15
CA GLN A 312 -15.21 -19.61 -4.48
C GLN A 312 -15.27 -21.10 -4.79
N LYS A 313 -15.81 -21.45 -5.96
CA LYS A 313 -15.83 -22.80 -6.49
C LYS A 313 -14.52 -23.12 -7.20
N ILE A 314 -13.88 -24.22 -6.82
CA ILE A 314 -12.59 -24.66 -7.33
C ILE A 314 -12.75 -26.02 -8.00
N GLN A 315 -12.59 -26.03 -9.32
CA GLN A 315 -12.69 -27.26 -10.12
C GLN A 315 -11.48 -28.17 -9.89
N SER A 316 -11.61 -29.42 -10.32
CA SER A 316 -10.50 -30.38 -10.38
C SER A 316 -9.28 -29.76 -11.11
N GLY A 317 -8.10 -29.86 -10.53
CA GLY A 317 -6.85 -29.31 -11.08
C GLY A 317 -6.66 -27.82 -10.90
N GLN A 318 -7.61 -27.11 -10.30
CA GLN A 318 -7.50 -25.68 -10.01
C GLN A 318 -7.05 -25.41 -8.57
N SER A 319 -6.72 -24.16 -8.29
CA SER A 319 -6.37 -23.70 -6.94
C SER A 319 -7.03 -22.36 -6.63
N PHE A 320 -7.24 -22.12 -5.33
CA PHE A 320 -7.61 -20.85 -4.75
C PHE A 320 -6.40 -20.25 -4.05
N GLU A 321 -6.16 -18.95 -4.19
CA GLU A 321 -5.15 -18.19 -3.45
C GLU A 321 -5.84 -17.07 -2.65
N SER A 322 -5.50 -16.97 -1.36
CA SER A 322 -5.99 -15.89 -0.51
C SER A 322 -5.32 -14.56 -0.89
N PHE A 323 -5.80 -13.46 -0.35
CA PHE A 323 -5.04 -12.22 -0.36
C PHE A 323 -3.76 -12.37 0.48
N ARG A 324 -2.78 -11.49 0.23
CA ARG A 324 -1.52 -11.41 0.99
C ARG A 324 -1.60 -10.37 2.08
N ILE A 325 -0.91 -10.66 3.17
CA ILE A 325 -0.62 -9.67 4.20
C ILE A 325 0.88 -9.45 4.29
N TRP A 326 1.26 -8.30 4.85
CA TRP A 326 2.64 -7.95 5.20
C TRP A 326 2.68 -7.47 6.63
N GLU A 327 3.59 -8.03 7.40
CA GLU A 327 3.81 -7.76 8.82
C GLU A 327 5.15 -7.06 8.99
N LEU A 328 5.12 -5.76 9.27
CA LEU A 328 6.30 -4.96 9.62
C LEU A 328 6.45 -4.96 11.13
N ILE A 329 7.55 -5.53 11.62
CA ILE A 329 7.87 -5.58 13.04
C ILE A 329 8.69 -4.34 13.42
N HIS A 330 8.15 -3.50 14.31
CA HIS A 330 8.77 -2.25 14.70
C HIS A 330 9.74 -2.40 15.88
N SER A 331 10.89 -1.72 15.77
CA SER A 331 11.91 -1.68 16.84
C SER A 331 11.70 -0.51 17.82
N SER A 332 10.84 0.44 17.48
CA SER A 332 10.62 1.65 18.26
C SER A 332 9.14 1.99 18.39
N TRP A 333 8.79 2.72 19.44
CA TRP A 333 7.47 3.33 19.63
C TRP A 333 7.47 4.81 19.17
N ASP A 334 8.63 5.35 18.80
CA ASP A 334 8.71 6.71 18.26
C ASP A 334 7.87 6.82 16.98
N ARG A 335 6.98 7.81 16.95
CA ARG A 335 6.03 7.99 15.85
C ARG A 335 6.73 8.23 14.52
N GLU A 336 7.78 9.05 14.50
CA GLU A 336 8.50 9.37 13.26
C GLU A 336 9.22 8.14 12.73
N TYR A 337 9.87 7.38 13.63
CA TYR A 337 10.57 6.17 13.29
C TYR A 337 9.63 5.11 12.68
N LYS A 338 8.52 4.81 13.36
CA LYS A 338 7.49 3.87 12.87
C LYS A 338 6.92 4.29 11.52
N SER A 339 6.63 5.58 11.38
CA SER A 339 6.11 6.14 10.14
C SER A 339 7.09 5.97 8.97
N LEU A 340 8.40 6.19 9.21
CA LEU A 340 9.44 5.96 8.21
C LEU A 340 9.59 4.49 7.83
N GLU A 341 9.58 3.58 8.81
CA GLU A 341 9.62 2.15 8.56
C GLU A 341 8.45 1.73 7.66
N HIS A 342 7.23 2.17 7.99
CA HIS A 342 6.02 1.86 7.23
C HIS A 342 6.10 2.42 5.79
N ARG A 343 6.42 3.70 5.62
CA ARG A 343 6.54 4.32 4.29
C ARG A 343 7.61 3.65 3.42
N ARG A 344 8.73 3.22 4.00
CA ARG A 344 9.75 2.44 3.27
C ARG A 344 9.25 1.08 2.83
N MET A 345 8.53 0.38 3.71
CA MET A 345 7.88 -0.87 3.35
C MET A 345 6.93 -0.67 2.17
N LEU A 346 6.02 0.31 2.24
CA LEU A 346 5.06 0.58 1.17
C LEU A 346 5.74 0.87 -0.17
N ARG A 347 6.77 1.72 -0.17
CA ARG A 347 7.54 2.05 -1.38
C ARG A 347 8.28 0.86 -1.96
N ALA A 348 8.77 -0.05 -1.12
CA ALA A 348 9.40 -1.28 -1.55
C ALA A 348 8.40 -2.29 -2.14
N LEU A 349 7.24 -2.45 -1.48
CA LEU A 349 6.18 -3.37 -1.91
C LEU A 349 5.39 -2.87 -3.13
N ALA A 350 5.34 -1.56 -3.35
CA ALA A 350 4.66 -0.92 -4.46
C ALA A 350 5.57 0.13 -5.14
N PRO A 351 6.67 -0.29 -5.78
CA PRO A 351 7.68 0.63 -6.31
C PRO A 351 7.16 1.53 -7.43
N TRP A 352 6.07 1.20 -8.10
CA TRP A 352 5.39 2.07 -9.07
C TRP A 352 4.82 3.35 -8.45
N THR A 353 4.68 3.42 -7.13
CA THR A 353 4.28 4.67 -6.43
C THR A 353 5.36 5.75 -6.48
N THR A 354 6.58 5.40 -6.89
CA THR A 354 7.67 6.37 -7.11
C THR A 354 7.65 6.97 -8.52
N GLU A 355 6.79 6.48 -9.43
CA GLU A 355 6.44 7.19 -10.65
C GLU A 355 5.65 8.44 -10.27
N ASN A 356 6.27 9.62 -10.32
CA ASN A 356 5.73 10.89 -9.85
C ASN A 356 5.78 11.97 -10.95
N PRO A 357 4.99 11.84 -12.04
CA PRO A 357 4.98 12.82 -13.13
C PRO A 357 4.37 14.15 -12.67
N ILE A 358 4.89 15.25 -13.21
CA ILE A 358 4.30 16.60 -13.04
C ILE A 358 3.11 16.70 -14.00
N LEU A 359 1.91 16.95 -13.47
CA LEU A 359 0.69 16.87 -14.25
C LEU A 359 -0.21 18.11 -14.20
N MET A 360 -1.01 18.27 -15.26
CA MET A 360 -2.07 19.26 -15.37
C MET A 360 -3.42 18.56 -15.54
N HIS A 361 -4.46 19.06 -14.89
CA HIS A 361 -5.86 18.72 -15.11
C HIS A 361 -6.51 19.74 -16.06
N VAL A 362 -6.66 19.39 -17.33
CA VAL A 362 -7.38 20.25 -18.28
C VAL A 362 -8.89 20.11 -18.13
N SER A 363 -9.60 21.24 -18.02
CA SER A 363 -11.05 21.28 -17.78
C SER A 363 -11.92 21.05 -19.03
N GLY A 364 -11.32 20.86 -20.21
CA GLY A 364 -12.01 20.52 -21.45
C GLY A 364 -11.40 19.30 -22.13
N SER A 365 -12.21 18.52 -22.85
CA SER A 365 -11.77 17.35 -23.63
C SER A 365 -11.79 17.55 -25.14
N GLN A 366 -12.16 18.77 -25.62
CA GLN A 366 -12.10 19.13 -27.01
C GLN A 366 -10.65 19.26 -27.50
N ASP A 367 -10.41 19.11 -28.81
CA ASP A 367 -9.06 19.03 -29.37
C ASP A 367 -8.21 20.27 -29.08
N GLU A 368 -8.76 21.49 -29.26
CA GLU A 368 -8.01 22.73 -29.07
C GLU A 368 -7.61 22.98 -27.56
N PRO A 369 -8.54 22.88 -26.58
CA PRO A 369 -8.15 22.96 -25.18
C PRO A 369 -7.09 21.94 -24.77
N VAL A 370 -7.21 20.68 -25.23
CA VAL A 370 -6.25 19.62 -24.89
C VAL A 370 -4.88 19.89 -25.52
N LYS A 371 -4.83 20.28 -26.81
CA LYS A 371 -3.57 20.63 -27.47
C LYS A 371 -2.90 21.84 -26.82
N LYS A 372 -3.68 22.90 -26.48
CA LYS A 372 -3.15 24.05 -25.73
C LYS A 372 -2.53 23.63 -24.41
N ALA A 373 -3.21 22.75 -23.64
CA ALA A 373 -2.68 22.24 -22.37
C ALA A 373 -1.38 21.45 -22.58
N ILE A 374 -1.32 20.58 -23.59
CA ILE A 374 -0.11 19.83 -23.95
C ILE A 374 1.04 20.79 -24.31
N ASP A 375 0.78 21.82 -25.13
CA ASP A 375 1.79 22.78 -25.54
C ASP A 375 2.33 23.58 -24.35
N GLN A 376 1.45 24.05 -23.46
CA GLN A 376 1.87 24.73 -22.22
C GLN A 376 2.67 23.81 -21.29
N CYS A 377 2.28 22.52 -21.18
CA CYS A 377 3.05 21.54 -20.41
C CYS A 377 4.48 21.41 -20.94
N VAL A 378 4.66 21.32 -22.26
CA VAL A 378 5.99 21.27 -22.90
C VAL A 378 6.81 22.51 -22.55
N GLU A 379 6.20 23.70 -22.66
CA GLU A 379 6.90 24.98 -22.46
C GLU A 379 7.39 25.20 -21.01
N VAL A 380 6.70 24.65 -20.03
CA VAL A 380 7.08 24.80 -18.61
C VAL A 380 7.66 23.53 -18.01
N GLY A 381 7.72 22.44 -18.79
CA GLY A 381 8.36 21.18 -18.39
C GLY A 381 7.47 20.23 -17.59
N PHE A 382 6.14 20.34 -17.68
CA PHE A 382 5.20 19.34 -17.20
C PHE A 382 5.32 18.05 -18.03
N GLU A 383 4.80 16.94 -17.51
CA GLU A 383 5.05 15.59 -18.06
C GLU A 383 3.76 14.85 -18.44
N MET A 384 2.59 15.33 -17.97
CA MET A 384 1.31 14.64 -18.16
C MET A 384 0.13 15.60 -18.19
N VAL A 385 -0.90 15.26 -18.97
CA VAL A 385 -2.20 15.95 -19.00
C VAL A 385 -3.32 14.96 -18.73
N ILE A 386 -4.23 15.32 -17.83
CA ILE A 386 -5.45 14.57 -17.52
C ILE A 386 -6.66 15.41 -17.92
N MET A 387 -7.53 14.89 -18.80
CA MET A 387 -8.85 15.44 -19.04
C MET A 387 -9.73 15.13 -17.84
N THR A 388 -9.89 16.11 -16.93
CA THR A 388 -10.43 15.93 -15.60
C THR A 388 -11.95 15.76 -15.54
N PHE A 389 -12.49 15.53 -14.36
CA PHE A 389 -13.94 15.51 -14.11
C PHE A 389 -14.65 16.74 -14.73
N GLY A 390 -15.76 16.50 -15.42
CA GLY A 390 -16.55 17.55 -16.10
C GLY A 390 -15.94 18.06 -17.40
N SER A 391 -14.80 17.52 -17.86
CA SER A 391 -14.19 17.89 -19.16
C SER A 391 -14.97 17.41 -20.37
N GLY A 392 -15.82 16.38 -20.21
CA GLY A 392 -16.49 15.67 -21.29
C GLY A 392 -15.68 14.50 -21.86
N PHE A 393 -14.59 14.10 -21.20
CA PHE A 393 -13.93 12.82 -21.48
C PHE A 393 -14.86 11.67 -21.09
N ASP A 394 -15.00 10.69 -21.99
CA ASP A 394 -15.92 9.57 -21.79
C ASP A 394 -15.29 8.27 -22.31
N VAL A 395 -14.84 7.44 -21.39
CA VAL A 395 -14.24 6.13 -21.66
C VAL A 395 -15.28 5.08 -22.07
N GLU A 396 -16.56 5.30 -21.77
CA GLU A 396 -17.66 4.42 -22.14
C GLU A 396 -18.12 4.65 -23.60
N ASN A 397 -17.67 5.72 -24.24
CA ASN A 397 -17.96 6.02 -25.64
C ASN A 397 -16.96 5.31 -26.58
N GLU A 398 -17.31 4.11 -27.01
CA GLU A 398 -16.51 3.29 -27.94
C GLU A 398 -16.84 3.53 -29.42
N THR A 399 -17.52 4.63 -29.80
CA THR A 399 -17.75 4.92 -31.21
C THR A 399 -16.42 5.06 -31.93
N PRO A 400 -16.33 4.56 -33.20
CA PRO A 400 -15.11 4.66 -34.00
C PRO A 400 -14.56 6.08 -34.10
N GLN A 401 -15.44 7.08 -34.17
CA GLN A 401 -15.10 8.49 -34.24
C GLN A 401 -14.40 8.96 -32.94
N ASN A 402 -14.92 8.56 -31.75
CA ASN A 402 -14.33 8.93 -30.48
C ASN A 402 -12.99 8.22 -30.28
N LEU A 403 -12.90 6.93 -30.55
CA LEU A 403 -11.66 6.19 -30.47
C LEU A 403 -10.55 6.74 -31.35
N ASP A 404 -10.87 7.06 -32.62
CA ASP A 404 -9.93 7.68 -33.58
C ASP A 404 -9.49 9.08 -33.10
N ARG A 405 -10.43 9.90 -32.61
CA ARG A 405 -10.14 11.21 -32.04
C ARG A 405 -9.20 11.14 -30.86
N MET A 406 -9.48 10.26 -29.88
CA MET A 406 -8.65 10.08 -28.69
C MET A 406 -7.26 9.55 -29.04
N LYS A 407 -7.18 8.63 -30.01
CA LYS A 407 -5.90 8.16 -30.53
C LYS A 407 -5.08 9.30 -31.15
N LYS A 408 -5.68 10.14 -31.97
CA LYS A 408 -4.98 11.31 -32.56
C LYS A 408 -4.49 12.29 -31.52
N LEU A 409 -5.26 12.51 -30.45
CA LEU A 409 -4.81 13.34 -29.31
C LEU A 409 -3.66 12.69 -28.54
N ALA A 410 -3.72 11.38 -28.30
CA ALA A 410 -2.62 10.62 -27.69
C ALA A 410 -1.35 10.70 -28.56
N ASP A 411 -1.45 10.43 -29.86
CA ASP A 411 -0.32 10.53 -30.79
C ASP A 411 0.28 11.96 -30.81
N TYR A 412 -0.53 13.01 -30.73
CA TYR A 412 -0.08 14.39 -30.62
C TYR A 412 0.70 14.63 -29.31
N ALA A 413 0.16 14.20 -28.18
CA ALA A 413 0.83 14.31 -26.88
C ALA A 413 2.15 13.56 -26.87
N HIS A 414 2.17 12.33 -27.35
CA HIS A 414 3.37 11.49 -27.44
C HIS A 414 4.46 12.10 -28.35
N SER A 415 4.05 12.73 -29.47
CA SER A 415 5.01 13.43 -30.35
C SER A 415 5.75 14.55 -29.62
N LYS A 416 5.20 15.05 -28.52
CA LYS A 416 5.76 16.11 -27.67
C LYS A 416 6.33 15.61 -26.33
N GLY A 417 6.32 14.29 -26.11
CA GLY A 417 6.81 13.68 -24.86
C GLY A 417 5.89 13.87 -23.65
N ILE A 418 4.60 14.16 -23.88
CA ILE A 418 3.59 14.34 -22.86
C ILE A 418 2.69 13.10 -22.80
N ALA A 419 2.47 12.57 -21.58
CA ALA A 419 1.47 11.53 -21.35
C ALA A 419 0.05 12.14 -21.31
N LEU A 420 -0.94 11.42 -21.81
CA LEU A 420 -2.32 11.88 -21.88
C LEU A 420 -3.32 10.83 -21.42
N GLY A 421 -4.38 11.27 -20.73
CA GLY A 421 -5.52 10.42 -20.43
C GLY A 421 -6.66 11.19 -19.79
N GLY A 422 -7.52 10.49 -19.06
CA GLY A 422 -8.72 11.15 -18.54
C GLY A 422 -9.32 10.50 -17.30
N TYR A 423 -10.41 11.11 -16.85
CA TYR A 423 -11.14 10.79 -15.65
C TYR A 423 -12.33 9.87 -15.92
N SER A 424 -12.55 8.89 -15.06
CA SER A 424 -13.79 8.10 -15.01
C SER A 424 -14.27 7.94 -13.57
N LEU A 425 -15.57 8.15 -13.35
CA LEU A 425 -16.22 7.93 -12.06
C LEU A 425 -16.84 6.53 -12.05
N LEU A 426 -16.45 5.69 -11.09
CA LEU A 426 -16.97 4.33 -10.95
C LEU A 426 -18.13 4.25 -9.95
N ALA A 427 -17.87 4.55 -8.68
CA ALA A 427 -18.91 4.55 -7.64
C ALA A 427 -19.56 5.95 -7.48
N SER A 428 -20.42 6.11 -6.49
CA SER A 428 -21.25 7.31 -6.25
C SER A 428 -22.12 7.74 -7.44
N ARG A 429 -22.47 6.80 -8.31
CA ARG A 429 -23.38 6.99 -9.45
C ARG A 429 -24.41 5.87 -9.48
N GLN A 430 -25.59 6.18 -10.01
CA GLN A 430 -26.64 5.22 -10.29
C GLN A 430 -26.60 4.87 -11.77
N VAL A 431 -26.54 3.57 -12.09
CA VAL A 431 -26.54 3.09 -13.48
C VAL A 431 -27.92 2.56 -13.89
N GLY A 432 -28.76 2.17 -12.93
CA GLY A 432 -30.14 1.70 -13.19
C GLY A 432 -30.17 0.32 -13.85
N GLY A 433 -31.34 0.01 -14.47
CA GLY A 433 -31.49 -1.26 -15.21
C GLY A 433 -31.37 -2.53 -14.38
N GLY A 434 -31.27 -2.42 -13.04
CA GLY A 434 -31.01 -3.55 -12.15
C GLY A 434 -29.52 -3.88 -11.99
N ASP A 435 -28.62 -3.02 -12.44
CA ASP A 435 -27.17 -3.22 -12.39
C ASP A 435 -26.47 -2.56 -11.18
N ASP A 436 -27.22 -1.80 -10.37
CA ASP A 436 -26.72 -1.27 -9.10
C ASP A 436 -26.68 -2.36 -8.01
N VAL A 437 -25.88 -2.14 -6.94
CA VAL A 437 -25.83 -3.09 -5.82
C VAL A 437 -27.19 -3.19 -5.13
N VAL A 438 -27.56 -4.41 -4.78
CA VAL A 438 -28.74 -4.70 -3.95
C VAL A 438 -28.22 -4.98 -2.53
N MET A 439 -28.44 -4.02 -1.62
CA MET A 439 -27.99 -4.14 -0.25
C MET A 439 -28.97 -4.96 0.60
N PRO A 440 -28.50 -5.65 1.66
CA PRO A 440 -29.37 -6.25 2.66
C PRO A 440 -30.32 -5.22 3.30
N ASN A 441 -31.46 -5.67 3.80
CA ASN A 441 -32.46 -4.80 4.43
C ASN A 441 -31.84 -3.90 5.53
N GLY A 442 -32.11 -2.61 5.46
CA GLY A 442 -31.62 -1.60 6.42
C GLY A 442 -30.19 -1.11 6.17
N MET A 443 -29.51 -1.60 5.12
CA MET A 443 -28.20 -1.11 4.71
C MET A 443 -28.31 -0.24 3.45
N SER A 444 -27.38 0.69 3.31
CA SER A 444 -27.24 1.53 2.12
C SER A 444 -25.84 1.40 1.55
N PRO A 445 -25.64 1.61 0.23
CA PRO A 445 -24.30 1.69 -0.37
C PRO A 445 -23.46 2.79 0.28
N THR A 446 -22.15 2.62 0.31
CA THR A 446 -21.19 3.51 0.98
C THR A 446 -21.35 4.98 0.54
N PHE A 447 -21.61 5.22 -0.74
CA PHE A 447 -21.79 6.56 -1.31
C PHE A 447 -23.27 6.86 -1.72
N GLY A 448 -24.22 6.17 -1.12
CA GLY A 448 -25.65 6.34 -1.44
C GLY A 448 -26.10 5.58 -2.68
N ASN A 449 -25.31 5.60 -3.75
CA ASN A 449 -25.51 4.82 -4.99
C ASN A 449 -24.20 4.17 -5.40
N SER A 450 -24.24 2.93 -5.85
CA SER A 450 -23.06 2.19 -6.28
C SER A 450 -23.43 1.13 -7.32
N PRO A 451 -22.81 1.14 -8.50
CA PRO A 451 -22.95 0.05 -9.45
C PRO A 451 -22.38 -1.24 -8.88
N CYS A 452 -22.99 -2.39 -9.21
CA CYS A 452 -22.37 -3.67 -8.94
C CYS A 452 -21.35 -3.98 -10.06
N LEU A 453 -20.08 -4.17 -9.71
CA LEU A 453 -19.03 -4.43 -10.70
C LEU A 453 -19.15 -5.80 -11.37
N GLU A 454 -19.96 -6.70 -10.80
CA GLU A 454 -20.26 -8.03 -11.30
C GLU A 454 -21.65 -8.12 -11.96
N SER A 455 -22.34 -6.98 -12.15
CA SER A 455 -23.52 -6.86 -12.98
C SER A 455 -23.19 -6.89 -14.48
N LYS A 456 -24.18 -6.89 -15.34
CA LYS A 456 -23.97 -6.78 -16.79
C LYS A 456 -23.27 -5.47 -17.16
N TRP A 457 -23.69 -4.37 -16.53
CA TRP A 457 -23.06 -3.07 -16.75
C TRP A 457 -21.59 -3.10 -16.28
N GLY A 458 -21.31 -3.59 -15.06
CA GLY A 458 -19.95 -3.62 -14.49
C GLY A 458 -18.99 -4.44 -15.33
N ILE A 459 -19.40 -5.63 -15.76
CA ILE A 459 -18.61 -6.48 -16.66
C ILE A 459 -18.32 -5.75 -18.00
N ASN A 460 -19.34 -5.08 -18.57
CA ASN A 460 -19.17 -4.32 -19.82
C ASN A 460 -18.28 -3.09 -19.62
N TYR A 461 -18.42 -2.36 -18.50
CA TYR A 461 -17.59 -1.19 -18.19
C TYR A 461 -16.10 -1.54 -18.18
N PHE A 462 -15.69 -2.61 -17.47
CA PHE A 462 -14.30 -3.05 -17.49
C PHE A 462 -13.84 -3.54 -18.86
N ARG A 463 -14.69 -4.24 -19.63
CA ARG A 463 -14.40 -4.59 -21.02
C ARG A 463 -14.13 -3.34 -21.86
N GLN A 464 -14.94 -2.29 -21.68
CA GLN A 464 -14.76 -1.01 -22.37
C GLN A 464 -13.44 -0.34 -21.95
N LEU A 465 -13.09 -0.32 -20.68
CA LEU A 465 -11.80 0.22 -20.20
C LEU A 465 -10.62 -0.47 -20.90
N TYR A 466 -10.57 -1.80 -20.92
CA TYR A 466 -9.51 -2.54 -21.61
C TYR A 466 -9.43 -2.15 -23.09
N ASN A 467 -10.56 -2.21 -23.80
CA ASN A 467 -10.61 -1.92 -25.22
C ASN A 467 -10.24 -0.45 -25.54
N PHE A 468 -10.72 0.50 -24.73
CA PHE A 468 -10.48 1.93 -24.92
C PHE A 468 -8.98 2.25 -24.82
N TYR A 469 -8.31 1.80 -23.77
CA TYR A 469 -6.87 2.04 -23.59
C TYR A 469 -6.02 1.29 -24.63
N GLU A 470 -6.39 0.08 -25.02
CA GLU A 470 -5.70 -0.66 -26.10
C GLU A 470 -5.83 0.02 -27.46
N LYS A 471 -6.99 0.63 -27.76
CA LYS A 471 -7.25 1.27 -29.05
C LYS A 471 -6.68 2.68 -29.17
N THR A 472 -6.74 3.45 -28.07
CA THR A 472 -6.35 4.86 -28.09
C THR A 472 -4.88 5.08 -27.74
N GLY A 473 -4.25 4.17 -26.98
CA GLY A 473 -2.88 4.31 -26.51
C GLY A 473 -2.72 5.38 -25.42
N LEU A 474 -3.80 5.80 -24.76
CA LEU A 474 -3.73 6.74 -23.63
C LEU A 474 -2.94 6.15 -22.47
N ASP A 475 -2.25 6.99 -21.69
CA ASP A 475 -1.25 6.62 -20.68
C ASP A 475 -1.76 6.64 -19.25
N ILE A 476 -2.89 7.27 -18.99
CA ILE A 476 -3.38 7.57 -17.64
C ILE A 476 -4.88 7.36 -17.51
N LEU A 477 -5.31 6.74 -16.42
CA LEU A 477 -6.68 6.78 -15.91
C LEU A 477 -6.70 7.43 -14.53
N GLU A 478 -7.45 8.51 -14.40
CA GLU A 478 -7.91 8.99 -13.09
C GLU A 478 -9.23 8.27 -12.77
N HIS A 479 -9.18 7.31 -11.84
CA HIS A 479 -10.30 6.43 -11.53
C HIS A 479 -10.84 6.76 -10.16
N ASP A 480 -11.87 7.61 -10.14
CA ASP A 480 -12.51 8.09 -8.91
C ASP A 480 -13.67 7.20 -8.48
N GLY A 481 -13.97 7.22 -7.18
CA GLY A 481 -14.98 6.34 -6.61
C GLY A 481 -14.66 4.87 -6.84
N SER A 482 -13.41 4.45 -6.65
CA SER A 482 -12.99 3.06 -6.70
C SER A 482 -13.90 2.18 -5.84
N TYR A 483 -13.92 0.87 -6.10
CA TYR A 483 -14.80 -0.06 -5.37
C TYR A 483 -14.75 0.17 -3.85
N PRO A 484 -15.88 0.59 -3.21
CA PRO A 484 -15.89 0.99 -1.80
C PRO A 484 -16.10 -0.18 -0.83
N GLY A 485 -16.22 -1.41 -1.35
CA GLY A 485 -16.49 -2.60 -0.55
C GLY A 485 -17.97 -2.94 -0.39
N ASP A 486 -18.87 -2.35 -1.17
CA ASP A 486 -20.30 -2.64 -1.10
C ASP A 486 -20.59 -4.10 -1.47
N ILE A 487 -21.33 -4.78 -0.60
CA ILE A 487 -21.84 -6.12 -0.84
C ILE A 487 -23.08 -6.08 -1.74
N CYS A 488 -23.39 -7.19 -2.41
CA CYS A 488 -24.59 -7.29 -3.24
C CYS A 488 -25.30 -8.63 -3.03
N ILE A 489 -26.57 -8.61 -2.64
CA ILE A 489 -27.37 -9.83 -2.44
C ILE A 489 -28.12 -10.27 -3.70
N SER A 490 -27.99 -9.55 -4.81
CA SER A 490 -28.65 -9.90 -6.08
C SER A 490 -28.23 -11.31 -6.52
N LYS A 491 -29.16 -12.07 -7.06
CA LYS A 491 -28.93 -13.37 -7.71
C LYS A 491 -29.04 -13.27 -9.24
N GLU A 492 -29.34 -12.07 -9.73
CA GLU A 492 -29.52 -11.78 -11.16
C GLU A 492 -28.24 -11.26 -11.84
N HIS A 493 -27.22 -10.90 -11.06
CA HIS A 493 -25.95 -10.43 -11.57
C HIS A 493 -25.09 -11.61 -12.03
N PRO A 494 -24.58 -11.60 -13.27
CA PRO A 494 -23.93 -12.78 -13.85
C PRO A 494 -22.56 -13.10 -13.23
N GLY A 495 -21.91 -12.15 -12.56
CA GLY A 495 -20.54 -12.30 -12.05
C GLY A 495 -20.46 -12.74 -10.59
N HIS A 496 -21.58 -12.84 -9.86
CA HIS A 496 -21.63 -13.36 -8.48
C HIS A 496 -22.98 -14.07 -8.21
N ARG A 497 -23.04 -14.82 -7.12
CA ARG A 497 -24.20 -15.64 -6.77
C ARG A 497 -25.05 -15.05 -5.63
N GLY A 498 -24.56 -14.02 -4.97
CA GLY A 498 -25.23 -13.34 -3.86
C GLY A 498 -24.24 -12.69 -2.89
N LEU A 499 -24.63 -12.59 -1.62
CA LEU A 499 -23.86 -11.94 -0.57
C LEU A 499 -22.45 -12.50 -0.43
N GLU A 500 -22.34 -13.84 -0.44
CA GLU A 500 -21.15 -14.56 0.03
C GLU A 500 -19.95 -14.42 -0.91
N ASP A 501 -20.16 -14.19 -2.20
CA ASP A 501 -19.09 -14.05 -3.19
C ASP A 501 -19.04 -12.65 -3.85
N SER A 502 -20.03 -11.80 -3.63
CA SER A 502 -20.14 -10.52 -4.32
C SER A 502 -18.98 -9.57 -4.05
N GLN A 503 -18.58 -9.42 -2.78
CA GLN A 503 -17.51 -8.50 -2.40
C GLN A 503 -16.16 -8.96 -2.94
N TRP A 504 -15.87 -10.27 -2.84
CA TRP A 504 -14.65 -10.85 -3.37
C TRP A 504 -14.54 -10.67 -4.89
N ASN A 505 -15.60 -11.03 -5.63
CA ASN A 505 -15.58 -10.99 -7.09
C ASN A 505 -15.46 -9.55 -7.61
N GLN A 506 -16.19 -8.59 -7.04
CA GLN A 506 -16.08 -7.17 -7.39
C GLN A 506 -14.66 -6.64 -7.14
N PHE A 507 -14.06 -6.98 -5.99
CA PHE A 507 -12.68 -6.59 -5.69
C PHE A 507 -11.67 -7.19 -6.67
N GLN A 508 -11.83 -8.48 -7.04
CA GLN A 508 -10.96 -9.13 -8.03
C GLN A 508 -11.07 -8.45 -9.40
N ARG A 509 -12.27 -8.05 -9.82
CA ARG A 509 -12.49 -7.37 -11.10
C ARG A 509 -11.69 -6.08 -11.21
N ILE A 510 -11.82 -5.18 -10.25
CA ILE A 510 -11.13 -3.89 -10.29
C ILE A 510 -9.61 -4.05 -10.13
N THR A 511 -9.15 -4.93 -9.24
CA THR A 511 -7.71 -5.10 -9.00
C THR A 511 -7.02 -5.83 -10.14
N ASN A 512 -7.69 -6.75 -10.85
CA ASN A 512 -7.17 -7.37 -12.07
C ASN A 512 -6.97 -6.31 -13.17
N PHE A 513 -7.89 -5.36 -13.29
CA PHE A 513 -7.73 -4.24 -14.21
C PHE A 513 -6.54 -3.35 -13.81
N TYR A 514 -6.36 -3.03 -12.53
CA TYR A 514 -5.23 -2.23 -12.07
C TYR A 514 -3.88 -2.92 -12.28
N LYS A 515 -3.79 -4.23 -12.04
CA LYS A 515 -2.61 -5.04 -12.35
C LYS A 515 -2.29 -5.03 -13.85
N TRP A 516 -3.31 -5.13 -14.70
CA TRP A 516 -3.14 -5.01 -16.15
C TRP A 516 -2.65 -3.61 -16.54
N CYS A 517 -3.14 -2.54 -15.93
CA CYS A 517 -2.61 -1.19 -16.14
C CYS A 517 -1.11 -1.12 -15.84
N ARG A 518 -0.65 -1.78 -14.75
CA ARG A 518 0.80 -1.86 -14.45
C ARG A 518 1.58 -2.59 -15.55
N GLU A 519 1.05 -3.70 -16.05
CA GLU A 519 1.66 -4.44 -17.16
C GLU A 519 1.78 -3.58 -18.43
N LYS A 520 0.77 -2.78 -18.73
CA LYS A 520 0.76 -1.89 -19.91
C LYS A 520 1.54 -0.59 -19.69
N GLY A 521 1.87 -0.22 -18.45
CA GLY A 521 2.50 1.06 -18.11
C GLY A 521 1.51 2.24 -18.12
N ILE A 522 0.23 1.95 -17.91
CA ILE A 522 -0.84 2.95 -17.75
C ILE A 522 -0.81 3.45 -16.31
N TYR A 523 -0.62 4.75 -16.13
CA TYR A 523 -0.62 5.39 -14.84
C TYR A 523 -2.02 5.43 -14.22
N LEU A 524 -2.13 5.16 -12.93
CA LEU A 524 -3.39 5.15 -12.20
C LEU A 524 -3.40 6.22 -11.11
N ASN A 525 -4.14 7.29 -11.35
CA ASN A 525 -4.42 8.32 -10.36
C ASN A 525 -5.71 7.96 -9.63
N VAL A 526 -5.59 7.28 -8.49
CA VAL A 526 -6.72 6.77 -7.70
C VAL A 526 -6.69 7.42 -6.33
N PRO A 527 -7.81 7.97 -5.82
CA PRO A 527 -7.84 8.56 -4.49
C PRO A 527 -7.75 7.53 -3.36
N ASP A 528 -8.27 6.32 -3.57
CA ASP A 528 -8.33 5.26 -2.57
C ASP A 528 -7.03 4.46 -2.43
N TYR A 529 -6.97 3.58 -1.43
CA TYR A 529 -5.77 2.85 -0.99
C TYR A 529 -5.55 1.55 -1.79
N TYR A 530 -5.29 1.66 -3.12
CA TYR A 530 -5.13 0.50 -4.02
C TYR A 530 -3.70 0.24 -4.50
N PHE A 531 -2.70 0.91 -3.95
CA PHE A 531 -1.35 0.82 -4.52
C PHE A 531 -0.70 -0.57 -4.39
N LEU A 532 -1.04 -1.39 -3.39
CA LEU A 532 -0.60 -2.79 -3.35
C LEU A 532 -1.20 -3.65 -4.46
N SER A 533 -2.29 -3.19 -5.06
CA SER A 533 -2.96 -3.80 -6.22
C SER A 533 -2.68 -3.07 -7.55
N GLY A 534 -1.78 -2.07 -7.57
CA GLY A 534 -1.28 -1.47 -8.81
C GLY A 534 -1.56 0.02 -9.01
N SER A 535 -2.32 0.73 -8.16
CA SER A 535 -2.44 2.18 -8.31
C SER A 535 -1.14 2.91 -7.99
N ASN A 536 -0.89 4.06 -8.63
CA ASN A 536 0.31 4.85 -8.39
C ASN A 536 0.15 5.77 -7.19
N LYS A 537 -1.08 6.20 -6.89
CA LYS A 537 -1.36 7.27 -5.95
C LYS A 537 -2.48 6.91 -4.98
N THR A 538 -2.55 7.68 -3.90
CA THR A 538 -3.72 7.80 -3.03
C THR A 538 -3.85 9.26 -2.61
N GLY A 539 -5.07 9.80 -2.53
CA GLY A 539 -5.32 11.19 -2.19
C GLY A 539 -4.70 11.57 -0.83
N MET A 540 -4.13 12.76 -0.72
CA MET A 540 -3.52 13.26 0.52
C MET A 540 -4.35 14.37 1.16
N GLY A 541 -4.95 15.23 0.40
CA GLY A 541 -5.82 16.32 0.87
C GLY A 541 -7.14 16.33 0.09
N TYR A 542 -7.65 15.15 -0.24
CA TYR A 542 -8.89 15.01 -0.98
C TYR A 542 -10.08 15.35 -0.07
N ARG A 543 -10.41 16.64 -0.02
CA ARG A 543 -11.54 17.20 0.73
C ARG A 543 -12.18 18.29 -0.12
N GLU A 544 -13.42 18.09 -0.52
CA GLU A 544 -14.20 19.05 -1.32
C GLU A 544 -14.28 20.42 -0.63
N THR A 545 -14.42 20.44 0.69
CA THR A 545 -14.44 21.66 1.49
C THR A 545 -13.17 22.51 1.35
N ASN A 546 -12.01 21.91 1.06
CA ASN A 546 -10.75 22.65 0.89
C ASN A 546 -10.73 23.43 -0.42
N TRP A 547 -11.49 23.02 -1.42
CA TRP A 547 -11.49 23.65 -2.74
C TRP A 547 -12.33 24.94 -2.79
N SER A 548 -13.26 25.09 -1.86
CA SER A 548 -14.14 26.24 -1.74
C SER A 548 -13.69 27.28 -0.70
N LEU A 549 -12.54 27.05 -0.04
CA LEU A 549 -11.99 27.97 0.96
C LEU A 549 -11.34 29.19 0.30
N PRO A 550 -11.35 30.36 0.97
CA PRO A 550 -10.57 31.51 0.54
C PRO A 550 -9.08 31.20 0.37
N ARG A 551 -8.42 31.82 -0.62
CA ARG A 551 -7.01 31.57 -0.99
C ARG A 551 -6.05 31.49 0.19
N ALA A 552 -6.10 32.44 1.12
CA ALA A 552 -5.21 32.46 2.28
C ALA A 552 -5.39 31.23 3.20
N GLN A 553 -6.61 30.71 3.31
CA GLN A 553 -6.89 29.49 4.07
C GLN A 553 -6.40 28.24 3.34
N GLN A 554 -6.55 28.20 2.02
CA GLN A 554 -6.07 27.09 1.21
C GLN A 554 -4.56 26.88 1.39
N GLU A 555 -3.76 27.96 1.44
CA GLU A 555 -2.30 27.87 1.62
C GLU A 555 -1.91 27.13 2.90
N ILE A 556 -2.60 27.42 4.01
CA ILE A 556 -2.31 26.81 5.32
C ILE A 556 -2.82 25.37 5.37
N ILE A 557 -4.08 25.15 4.96
CA ILE A 557 -4.72 23.83 5.01
C ILE A 557 -4.02 22.84 4.08
N GLU A 558 -3.56 23.27 2.91
CA GLU A 558 -2.76 22.45 2.00
C GLU A 558 -1.50 21.91 2.69
N ARG A 559 -0.74 22.77 3.36
CA ARG A 559 0.45 22.33 4.12
C ARG A 559 0.08 21.46 5.33
N GLN A 560 -1.08 21.70 6.01
CA GLN A 560 -1.58 20.81 7.05
C GLN A 560 -1.87 19.41 6.49
N ASN A 561 -2.56 19.32 5.36
CA ASN A 561 -2.88 18.04 4.70
C ASN A 561 -1.60 17.29 4.29
N ILE A 562 -0.58 17.99 3.78
CA ILE A 562 0.72 17.40 3.48
C ILE A 562 1.38 16.88 4.76
N TYR A 563 1.46 17.70 5.79
CA TYR A 563 2.07 17.32 7.07
C TYR A 563 1.37 16.14 7.72
N ASP A 564 0.03 16.14 7.76
CA ASP A 564 -0.76 15.08 8.36
C ASP A 564 -0.74 13.79 7.50
N GLY A 565 -0.79 13.92 6.16
CA GLY A 565 -0.80 12.77 5.25
C GLY A 565 0.54 12.06 5.12
N THR A 566 1.65 12.75 5.34
CA THR A 566 2.99 12.15 5.23
C THR A 566 3.41 11.32 6.44
N TRP A 567 2.57 11.20 7.47
CA TRP A 567 2.72 10.15 8.48
C TRP A 567 2.45 8.76 7.93
N ASP A 568 1.52 8.61 6.96
CA ASP A 568 1.05 7.32 6.47
C ASP A 568 1.55 6.99 5.07
N LYS A 569 2.02 7.97 4.30
CA LYS A 569 2.45 7.79 2.91
C LYS A 569 3.62 8.71 2.54
N THR A 570 4.43 8.28 1.58
CA THR A 570 5.51 9.13 1.05
C THR A 570 4.92 10.28 0.21
N PRO A 571 5.65 11.40 0.03
CA PRO A 571 5.19 12.47 -0.86
C PRO A 571 4.82 11.99 -2.26
N SER A 572 5.63 11.10 -2.85
CA SER A 572 5.39 10.55 -4.18
C SER A 572 4.13 9.67 -4.28
N MET A 573 3.61 9.12 -3.18
CA MET A 573 2.36 8.36 -3.14
C MET A 573 1.12 9.24 -3.03
N GLY A 574 1.27 10.49 -2.53
CA GLY A 574 0.19 11.43 -2.34
C GLY A 574 -0.10 12.27 -3.58
N TRP A 575 -1.31 12.82 -3.65
CA TRP A 575 -1.67 13.87 -4.59
C TRP A 575 -2.68 14.82 -3.96
N MET A 576 -2.70 16.06 -4.46
CA MET A 576 -3.61 17.11 -3.99
C MET A 576 -4.26 17.84 -5.17
N PHE A 577 -5.51 18.20 -4.99
CA PHE A 577 -6.28 18.92 -5.98
C PHE A 577 -6.09 20.44 -5.83
N VAL A 578 -5.76 21.13 -6.92
CA VAL A 578 -5.54 22.57 -6.97
C VAL A 578 -6.45 23.22 -8.01
N PRO A 579 -7.63 23.73 -7.62
CA PRO A 579 -8.52 24.38 -8.57
C PRO A 579 -7.95 25.74 -8.99
N LEU A 580 -7.64 25.92 -10.25
CA LEU A 580 -7.27 27.21 -10.84
C LEU A 580 -8.52 28.05 -11.16
N VAL A 581 -9.62 27.40 -11.53
CA VAL A 581 -10.95 27.97 -11.75
C VAL A 581 -11.91 27.53 -10.67
N GLU A 582 -13.07 28.16 -10.57
CA GLU A 582 -14.10 27.79 -9.60
C GLU A 582 -14.46 26.29 -9.70
N TYR A 583 -14.53 25.65 -8.53
CA TYR A 583 -14.90 24.27 -8.38
C TYR A 583 -15.55 24.06 -7.01
N GLN A 584 -16.68 23.37 -6.96
CA GLN A 584 -17.43 23.05 -5.71
C GLN A 584 -17.83 24.29 -4.88
N GLY A 585 -18.11 25.41 -5.53
CA GLY A 585 -18.43 26.68 -4.84
C GLY A 585 -17.19 27.46 -4.41
N GLY A 586 -17.36 28.45 -3.56
CA GLY A 586 -16.29 29.33 -3.08
C GLY A 586 -16.10 30.61 -3.90
N GLY A 587 -16.55 30.64 -5.12
CA GLY A 587 -16.53 31.80 -6.01
C GLY A 587 -15.14 32.42 -6.22
N ASP A 588 -15.08 33.71 -6.52
CA ASP A 588 -13.83 34.44 -6.84
C ASP A 588 -12.77 34.39 -5.72
N GLN A 589 -13.18 34.18 -4.47
CA GLN A 589 -12.23 34.13 -3.35
C GLN A 589 -11.44 32.84 -3.29
N ALA A 590 -11.96 31.76 -3.89
CA ALA A 590 -11.35 30.43 -3.88
C ALA A 590 -10.56 30.11 -5.17
N THR A 591 -10.77 30.86 -6.25
CA THR A 591 -10.13 30.63 -7.55
C THR A 591 -8.78 31.33 -7.68
N ILE A 592 -7.91 30.83 -8.54
CA ILE A 592 -6.62 31.48 -8.84
C ILE A 592 -6.70 32.27 -10.14
N GLU A 593 -7.55 31.84 -11.10
CA GLU A 593 -7.78 32.61 -12.33
C GLU A 593 -8.49 33.95 -12.05
N PRO A 594 -8.10 35.06 -12.74
CA PRO A 594 -6.95 35.18 -13.67
C PRO A 594 -5.60 35.04 -12.94
N LEU A 595 -4.71 34.16 -13.46
CA LEU A 595 -3.47 33.78 -12.75
C LEU A 595 -2.56 34.99 -12.49
N LYS A 596 -2.49 35.95 -13.42
CA LYS A 596 -1.71 37.19 -13.29
C LYS A 596 -2.16 38.06 -12.11
N ASP A 597 -3.46 38.06 -11.78
CA ASP A 597 -4.03 38.88 -10.72
C ASP A 597 -3.78 38.28 -9.33
N HIS A 598 -3.48 36.97 -9.29
CA HIS A 598 -3.22 36.21 -8.05
C HIS A 598 -1.84 35.57 -8.03
N LEU A 599 -0.87 36.16 -8.74
CA LEU A 599 0.49 35.63 -8.88
C LEU A 599 1.18 35.26 -7.54
N PRO A 600 1.12 36.08 -6.45
CA PRO A 600 1.72 35.72 -5.16
C PRO A 600 1.12 34.44 -4.58
N HIS A 601 -0.21 34.31 -4.63
CA HIS A 601 -0.90 33.11 -4.17
C HIS A 601 -0.55 31.87 -5.01
N TYR A 602 -0.53 32.02 -6.34
CA TYR A 602 -0.15 30.94 -7.25
C TYR A 602 1.28 30.47 -6.99
N ALA A 603 2.22 31.42 -6.81
CA ALA A 603 3.60 31.14 -6.44
C ALA A 603 3.70 30.36 -5.12
N GLN A 604 2.89 30.74 -4.12
CA GLN A 604 2.85 30.04 -2.82
C GLN A 604 2.31 28.61 -2.95
N ARG A 605 1.26 28.40 -3.76
CA ARG A 605 0.71 27.06 -4.01
C ARG A 605 1.72 26.15 -4.73
N LEU A 606 2.46 26.69 -5.71
CA LEU A 606 3.56 25.97 -6.37
C LEU A 606 4.67 25.63 -5.37
N ALA A 607 5.05 26.58 -4.49
CA ALA A 607 6.05 26.34 -3.45
C ALA A 607 5.66 25.26 -2.45
N ASN A 608 4.40 25.25 -2.02
CA ASN A 608 3.88 24.27 -1.07
C ASN A 608 4.00 22.85 -1.63
N LEU A 609 3.57 22.64 -2.87
CA LEU A 609 3.44 21.29 -3.47
C LEU A 609 4.75 20.78 -4.06
N PHE A 610 5.44 21.59 -4.86
CA PHE A 610 6.76 21.22 -5.38
C PHE A 610 7.82 21.14 -4.28
N GLY A 611 7.76 22.05 -3.27
CA GLY A 611 8.64 22.00 -2.11
C GLY A 611 8.40 20.79 -1.19
N ALA A 612 7.22 20.18 -1.25
CA ALA A 612 6.89 18.97 -0.52
C ALA A 612 7.04 17.69 -1.35
N GLY A 613 7.29 17.78 -2.67
CA GLY A 613 7.35 16.62 -3.57
C GLY A 613 6.00 15.93 -3.77
N VAL A 614 4.90 16.58 -3.39
CA VAL A 614 3.54 16.06 -3.53
C VAL A 614 2.98 16.43 -4.90
N GLN A 615 2.45 15.46 -5.61
CA GLN A 615 1.84 15.69 -6.91
C GLN A 615 0.62 16.62 -6.76
N ALA A 616 0.55 17.63 -7.62
CA ALA A 616 -0.56 18.57 -7.69
C ALA A 616 -1.37 18.39 -8.96
N CYS A 617 -2.70 18.33 -8.80
CA CYS A 617 -3.66 18.30 -9.89
C CYS A 617 -4.12 19.74 -10.18
N TYR A 618 -3.32 20.50 -10.92
CA TYR A 618 -3.65 21.89 -11.32
C TYR A 618 -4.79 21.89 -12.33
N ARG A 619 -6.02 22.16 -11.84
CA ARG A 619 -7.24 22.06 -12.63
C ARG A 619 -7.68 23.40 -13.20
N GLY A 620 -7.65 23.53 -14.53
CA GLY A 620 -8.10 24.74 -15.23
C GLY A 620 -7.88 24.66 -16.72
N PRO A 621 -8.16 25.74 -17.45
CA PRO A 621 -7.98 25.81 -18.89
C PRO A 621 -6.51 26.03 -19.30
N GLN A 622 -5.63 26.42 -18.39
CA GLN A 622 -4.25 26.80 -18.67
C GLN A 622 -3.39 26.80 -17.41
N LEU A 623 -2.06 26.63 -17.58
CA LEU A 623 -1.06 26.71 -16.51
C LEU A 623 -0.51 28.12 -16.29
N TYR A 624 -0.58 28.97 -17.29
CA TYR A 624 -0.14 30.36 -17.25
C TYR A 624 -0.94 31.19 -18.28
N ASP A 625 -1.07 32.49 -18.02
CA ASP A 625 -1.79 33.47 -18.85
C ASP A 625 -0.89 34.62 -19.35
N VAL A 626 0.23 34.90 -18.66
CA VAL A 626 1.21 35.93 -19.01
C VAL A 626 2.65 35.41 -18.81
N PRO A 627 3.68 36.10 -19.37
CA PRO A 627 5.08 35.69 -19.22
C PRO A 627 5.53 35.52 -17.76
N GLU A 628 5.03 36.36 -16.85
CA GLU A 628 5.36 36.34 -15.43
C GLU A 628 4.84 35.05 -14.75
N THR A 629 3.61 34.65 -15.02
CA THR A 629 3.04 33.39 -14.50
C THR A 629 3.73 32.19 -15.10
N LYS A 630 4.07 32.23 -16.43
CA LYS A 630 4.90 31.20 -17.06
C LYS A 630 6.25 31.03 -16.37
N ALA A 631 6.95 32.14 -16.07
CA ALA A 631 8.25 32.13 -15.44
C ALA A 631 8.21 31.49 -14.04
N ILE A 632 7.17 31.78 -13.24
CA ILE A 632 7.07 31.22 -11.89
C ILE A 632 6.76 29.72 -11.93
N VAL A 633 5.90 29.25 -12.84
CA VAL A 633 5.64 27.81 -13.03
C VAL A 633 6.91 27.09 -13.46
N ALA A 634 7.61 27.60 -14.48
CA ALA A 634 8.85 27.01 -14.98
C ALA A 634 9.95 26.96 -13.90
N LYS A 635 10.05 27.98 -13.03
CA LYS A 635 10.97 28.04 -11.88
C LYS A 635 10.74 26.86 -10.93
N TRP A 636 9.50 26.61 -10.52
CA TRP A 636 9.18 25.53 -9.58
C TRP A 636 9.31 24.16 -10.17
N VAL A 637 8.99 23.99 -11.45
CA VAL A 637 9.25 22.76 -12.17
C VAL A 637 10.74 22.44 -12.24
N ALA A 638 11.57 23.46 -12.55
CA ALA A 638 13.03 23.31 -12.56
C ALA A 638 13.58 22.95 -11.19
N PHE A 639 13.08 23.62 -10.12
CA PHE A 639 13.42 23.27 -8.73
C PHE A 639 13.10 21.81 -8.43
N TYR A 640 11.88 21.37 -8.69
CA TYR A 640 11.48 20.00 -8.43
C TYR A 640 12.32 18.99 -9.21
N LYS A 641 12.51 19.18 -10.52
CA LYS A 641 13.31 18.28 -11.35
C LYS A 641 14.76 18.18 -10.89
N LYS A 642 15.32 19.27 -10.39
CA LYS A 642 16.69 19.31 -9.84
C LYS A 642 16.80 18.51 -8.55
N HIS A 643 15.83 18.63 -7.65
CA HIS A 643 15.81 18.02 -6.33
C HIS A 643 14.89 16.80 -6.24
N ARG A 644 14.40 16.27 -7.38
CA ARG A 644 13.40 15.19 -7.46
C ARG A 644 13.75 14.00 -6.55
N GLN A 645 15.03 13.61 -6.50
CA GLN A 645 15.44 12.44 -5.74
C GLN A 645 15.13 12.58 -4.25
N ILE A 646 15.44 13.72 -3.65
CA ILE A 646 15.18 13.95 -2.22
C ILE A 646 13.73 14.33 -1.96
N LEU A 647 13.08 15.07 -2.86
CA LEU A 647 11.68 15.49 -2.74
C LEU A 647 10.70 14.31 -2.85
N ASP A 648 10.98 13.30 -3.69
CA ASP A 648 10.19 12.05 -3.77
C ASP A 648 10.49 11.07 -2.61
N GLY A 649 11.45 11.41 -1.75
CA GLY A 649 11.90 10.63 -0.60
C GLY A 649 10.97 10.73 0.61
N ASP A 650 11.58 10.69 1.79
CA ASP A 650 10.85 10.74 3.06
C ASP A 650 10.82 12.14 3.65
N ILE A 651 9.71 12.51 4.32
CA ILE A 651 9.56 13.73 5.11
C ILE A 651 9.70 13.39 6.59
N ILE A 652 10.47 14.23 7.29
CA ILE A 652 10.55 14.30 8.75
C ILE A 652 9.76 15.53 9.19
N HIS A 653 8.90 15.35 10.19
CA HIS A 653 7.97 16.36 10.67
C HIS A 653 8.63 17.27 11.72
N ILE A 654 8.71 18.59 11.45
CA ILE A 654 9.32 19.55 12.37
C ILE A 654 8.24 20.33 13.12
N ARG A 655 7.42 21.10 12.40
CA ARG A 655 6.35 21.89 12.99
C ARG A 655 5.13 21.93 12.07
N ARG A 656 3.99 21.49 12.62
CA ARG A 656 2.71 21.48 11.90
C ARG A 656 2.24 22.91 11.61
N PRO A 657 1.73 23.21 10.40
CA PRO A 657 1.15 24.50 10.07
C PRO A 657 -0.03 24.86 11.00
N ASP A 658 -0.01 26.04 11.59
CA ASP A 658 -1.08 26.56 12.46
C ASP A 658 -1.50 28.01 12.13
N GLY A 659 -0.84 28.63 11.16
CA GLY A 659 -1.08 30.01 10.74
C GLY A 659 -0.63 31.07 11.74
N ARG A 660 0.03 30.73 12.85
CA ARG A 660 0.44 31.63 13.92
C ARG A 660 1.93 31.92 14.00
N ASP A 661 2.72 30.98 13.45
CA ASP A 661 4.18 31.07 13.38
C ASP A 661 4.65 30.24 12.19
N TYR A 662 5.98 30.13 12.00
CA TYR A 662 6.56 29.30 10.94
C TYR A 662 6.03 27.85 10.98
N ASP A 663 6.05 27.20 9.86
CA ASP A 663 5.93 25.75 9.77
C ASP A 663 7.06 25.17 8.92
N ALA A 664 7.41 23.91 9.14
CA ALA A 664 8.58 23.31 8.50
C ALA A 664 8.48 21.80 8.36
N ILE A 665 9.07 21.29 7.27
CA ILE A 665 9.31 19.87 6.98
C ILE A 665 10.76 19.68 6.51
N LEU A 666 11.32 18.52 6.77
CA LEU A 666 12.65 18.14 6.31
C LEU A 666 12.55 16.89 5.43
N HIS A 667 12.86 17.02 4.15
CA HIS A 667 13.09 15.85 3.30
C HIS A 667 14.43 15.21 3.62
N VAL A 668 14.50 13.87 3.58
CA VAL A 668 15.73 13.12 3.87
C VAL A 668 16.00 12.03 2.83
N ASP A 669 17.26 11.92 2.42
CA ASP A 669 17.79 10.78 1.66
C ASP A 669 19.20 10.46 2.16
N PRO A 670 19.35 9.57 3.17
CA PRO A 670 20.68 9.24 3.74
C PRO A 670 21.63 8.61 2.70
N ALA A 671 21.11 8.06 1.61
CA ALA A 671 21.92 7.48 0.52
C ALA A 671 22.20 8.46 -0.63
N GLY A 672 21.47 9.61 -0.67
CA GLY A 672 21.61 10.63 -1.72
C GLY A 672 22.85 11.51 -1.59
N THR A 673 23.08 12.38 -2.58
CA THR A 673 24.08 13.45 -2.51
C THR A 673 23.64 14.62 -1.65
N GLU A 674 22.34 14.94 -1.70
CA GLU A 674 21.65 15.83 -0.77
C GLU A 674 21.05 14.96 0.33
N LYS A 675 21.54 15.15 1.57
CA LYS A 675 21.12 14.34 2.72
C LYS A 675 19.85 14.85 3.36
N GLY A 676 19.61 16.15 3.24
CA GLY A 676 18.42 16.84 3.73
C GLY A 676 18.06 18.03 2.86
N LEU A 677 16.74 18.29 2.71
CA LEU A 677 16.18 19.51 2.15
C LEU A 677 15.11 20.01 3.11
N LEU A 678 15.44 21.11 3.83
CA LEU A 678 14.56 21.74 4.81
C LEU A 678 13.73 22.81 4.13
N MET A 679 12.41 22.69 4.15
CA MET A 679 11.46 23.74 3.73
C MET A 679 10.87 24.43 4.96
N VAL A 680 10.90 25.77 4.97
CA VAL A 680 10.38 26.59 6.08
C VAL A 680 9.47 27.67 5.51
N TYR A 681 8.27 27.79 6.06
CA TYR A 681 7.23 28.71 5.61
C TYR A 681 6.85 29.70 6.71
N ASN A 682 6.52 30.94 6.34
CA ASN A 682 6.02 31.98 7.22
C ASN A 682 4.62 32.42 6.78
N PRO A 683 3.55 32.10 7.51
CA PRO A 683 2.19 32.51 7.16
C PRO A 683 1.87 33.96 7.56
N LEU A 684 2.78 34.67 8.28
CA LEU A 684 2.52 36.00 8.83
C LEU A 684 2.81 37.13 7.82
N ASP A 685 2.15 38.26 7.97
CA ASP A 685 2.34 39.47 7.14
C ASP A 685 3.65 40.21 7.44
N ILE A 686 4.47 39.74 8.37
CA ILE A 686 5.77 40.31 8.75
C ILE A 686 6.88 39.27 8.55
N ALA A 687 8.06 39.73 8.21
CA ALA A 687 9.25 38.88 8.23
C ALA A 687 9.58 38.45 9.67
N ILE A 688 10.01 37.23 9.87
CA ILE A 688 10.33 36.68 11.18
C ILE A 688 11.71 36.05 11.20
N THR A 689 12.37 36.13 12.36
CA THR A 689 13.59 35.37 12.65
C THR A 689 13.28 34.31 13.69
N ARG A 690 13.64 33.05 13.42
CA ARG A 690 13.42 31.96 14.35
C ARG A 690 14.65 31.07 14.49
N THR A 691 14.88 30.59 15.70
CA THR A 691 15.86 29.54 15.96
C THR A 691 15.15 28.21 15.96
N ILE A 692 15.48 27.36 14.99
CA ILE A 692 14.80 26.07 14.71
C ILE A 692 15.73 24.92 15.05
N SER A 693 15.22 23.95 15.80
CA SER A 693 15.89 22.67 16.04
C SER A 693 15.52 21.69 14.95
N VAL A 694 16.45 21.33 14.08
CA VAL A 694 16.26 20.44 12.93
C VAL A 694 16.68 19.01 13.31
N PRO A 695 15.79 18.00 13.23
CA PRO A 695 16.13 16.61 13.51
C PRO A 695 16.95 16.02 12.35
N VAL A 696 18.26 15.86 12.55
CA VAL A 696 19.19 15.44 11.51
C VAL A 696 19.54 13.94 11.54
N TYR A 697 19.06 13.19 12.52
CA TYR A 697 19.33 11.75 12.64
C TYR A 697 19.08 11.00 11.33
N TYR A 698 17.92 11.21 10.74
CA TYR A 698 17.47 10.50 9.53
C TYR A 698 18.19 10.92 8.24
N THR A 699 19.01 11.96 8.30
CA THR A 699 19.92 12.34 7.19
C THR A 699 21.14 11.43 7.12
N GLY A 700 21.44 10.69 8.20
CA GLY A 700 22.66 9.90 8.33
C GLY A 700 23.95 10.72 8.53
N ILE A 701 23.86 12.07 8.64
CA ILE A 701 25.02 12.95 8.87
C ILE A 701 25.43 12.85 10.34
N LYS A 702 26.74 12.80 10.61
CA LYS A 702 27.32 12.71 11.95
C LYS A 702 28.28 13.86 12.23
N GLY A 703 28.36 14.30 13.49
CA GLY A 703 29.29 15.32 13.99
C GLY A 703 28.92 16.74 13.60
N ALA A 704 28.87 17.09 12.33
CA ALA A 704 28.50 18.41 11.85
C ALA A 704 27.80 18.32 10.48
N VAL A 705 26.88 19.23 10.24
CA VAL A 705 26.13 19.37 8.99
C VAL A 705 26.50 20.65 8.26
N LYS A 706 26.77 20.55 6.97
CA LYS A 706 26.87 21.73 6.09
C LYS A 706 25.48 22.12 5.62
N VAL A 707 25.12 23.37 5.82
CA VAL A 707 23.81 23.94 5.49
C VAL A 707 24.00 25.05 4.47
N GLN A 708 23.29 24.97 3.35
CA GLN A 708 23.34 25.95 2.26
C GLN A 708 21.95 26.52 2.01
N GLU A 709 21.77 27.84 2.22
CA GLU A 709 20.48 28.52 2.01
C GLU A 709 20.25 28.77 0.51
N GLN A 710 19.09 28.37 -0.01
CA GLN A 710 18.63 28.62 -1.39
C GLN A 710 19.70 28.40 -2.46
N GLU A 711 20.59 27.42 -2.23
CA GLU A 711 21.72 27.09 -3.12
C GLU A 711 22.75 28.22 -3.31
N ASP A 712 22.68 29.28 -2.52
CA ASP A 712 23.64 30.36 -2.55
C ASP A 712 24.98 29.94 -1.97
N GLN A 713 26.04 29.92 -2.80
CA GLN A 713 27.39 29.54 -2.39
C GLN A 713 28.00 30.49 -1.33
N SER A 714 27.54 31.71 -1.23
CA SER A 714 27.96 32.65 -0.21
C SER A 714 27.29 32.44 1.16
N LYS A 715 26.23 31.65 1.20
CA LYS A 715 25.41 31.35 2.39
C LYS A 715 25.57 29.90 2.86
N ILE A 716 26.80 29.44 2.97
CA ILE A 716 27.11 28.11 3.51
C ILE A 716 27.60 28.27 4.96
N SER A 717 27.01 27.52 5.87
CA SER A 717 27.43 27.40 7.26
C SER A 717 27.65 25.93 7.64
N THR A 718 28.51 25.70 8.64
CA THR A 718 28.73 24.40 9.25
C THR A 718 28.23 24.43 10.68
N ILE A 719 27.31 23.53 11.02
CA ILE A 719 26.63 23.50 12.30
C ILE A 719 26.96 22.18 13.00
N ARG A 720 27.38 22.24 14.26
CA ARG A 720 27.63 21.07 15.08
C ARG A 720 26.32 20.37 15.42
N ILE A 721 26.30 19.07 15.29
CA ILE A 721 25.19 18.22 15.70
C ILE A 721 25.29 17.94 17.20
N ILE A 722 24.17 18.13 17.90
CA ILE A 722 24.01 17.65 19.27
C ILE A 722 23.49 16.22 19.14
N SER A 723 24.33 15.26 19.49
CA SER A 723 24.04 13.82 19.35
C SER A 723 23.31 13.28 20.58
N ASP A 724 22.14 12.70 20.34
CA ASP A 724 21.32 12.02 21.33
C ASP A 724 20.47 10.89 20.65
N GLY A 725 21.13 10.02 19.88
CA GLY A 725 20.50 8.94 19.12
C GLY A 725 19.43 9.45 18.15
N LEU A 726 18.21 8.96 18.23
CA LEU A 726 17.08 9.39 17.38
C LEU A 726 16.78 10.89 17.51
N SER A 727 17.29 11.55 18.53
CA SER A 727 17.14 12.99 18.80
C SER A 727 18.33 13.84 18.34
N ASP A 728 19.22 13.32 17.46
CA ASP A 728 20.31 14.12 16.87
C ASP A 728 19.77 15.39 16.21
N LYS A 729 20.26 16.55 16.63
CA LYS A 729 19.72 17.87 16.23
C LYS A 729 20.81 18.84 15.77
N ALA A 730 20.45 19.68 14.80
CA ALA A 730 21.20 20.86 14.42
C ALA A 730 20.33 22.10 14.64
N THR A 731 20.89 23.15 15.24
CA THR A 731 20.15 24.40 15.54
C THR A 731 20.49 25.45 14.52
N LEU A 732 19.49 25.98 13.82
CA LEU A 732 19.60 27.00 12.78
C LEU A 732 18.84 28.26 13.18
N THR A 733 19.46 29.46 13.03
CA THR A 733 18.74 30.73 13.07
C THR A 733 18.40 31.16 11.64
N ILE A 734 17.11 31.30 11.36
CA ILE A 734 16.57 31.46 10.01
C ILE A 734 15.75 32.73 9.92
N ASN A 735 15.99 33.54 8.89
CA ASN A 735 15.15 34.67 8.52
C ASN A 735 14.16 34.23 7.43
N ILE A 736 12.87 34.41 7.69
CA ILE A 736 11.81 33.98 6.78
C ILE A 736 11.00 35.18 6.36
N PRO A 737 10.90 35.49 5.04
CA PRO A 737 10.18 36.69 4.57
C PRO A 737 8.70 36.62 4.94
N ALA A 738 8.03 37.78 4.99
CA ALA A 738 6.59 37.88 5.21
C ALA A 738 5.82 37.11 4.11
N LYS A 739 4.79 36.34 4.47
CA LYS A 739 4.00 35.54 3.53
C LYS A 739 4.87 34.75 2.54
N GLY A 740 5.99 34.21 3.04
CA GLY A 740 7.00 33.61 2.20
C GLY A 740 7.57 32.31 2.75
N PHE A 741 8.65 31.87 2.15
CA PHE A 741 9.36 30.66 2.50
C PHE A 741 10.85 30.79 2.26
N THR A 742 11.62 29.92 2.85
CA THR A 742 13.03 29.67 2.51
C THR A 742 13.32 28.18 2.57
N TYR A 743 14.42 27.75 1.96
CA TYR A 743 14.85 26.37 2.03
C TYR A 743 16.35 26.23 2.20
N PHE A 744 16.76 25.07 2.71
CA PHE A 744 18.17 24.77 3.00
C PHE A 744 18.51 23.36 2.54
N ILE A 745 19.65 23.24 1.86
CA ILE A 745 20.24 21.94 1.51
C ILE A 745 21.21 21.53 2.62
N LEU A 746 21.06 20.31 3.13
CA LEU A 746 21.91 19.71 4.15
C LEU A 746 22.82 18.65 3.49
N LYS A 747 24.15 18.77 3.75
CA LYS A 747 25.18 17.89 3.19
C LYS A 747 26.16 17.41 4.25
#